data_66236c3892c571c719afeaa0ba79d1bf
#
_entry.id   66236c3892c571c719afeaa0ba79d1bf
#
_cell.length_a   1.000
_cell.length_b   1.000
_cell.length_c   1.000
_cell.angle_alpha   90.00
_cell.angle_beta   90.00
_cell.angle_gamma   90.00
#
_symmetry.space_group_name_H-M   'P 1'
#
loop_
_entity.id
_entity.type
_entity.pdbx_description
1 polymer ?
#
loop_
_entity_poly.entity_id
_entity_poly.type
_entity_poly.pdbx_seq_one_letter_code
_entity_poly.pdbx_strand_id
1 'polypeptide(L)'
;MQKFIKYFLKNKAVTWLLLVLILAGGPFSYAKMGKLEDAPFTIKQALVLTPYPGASPSEVQSQVTDVLEEAIQSLGELYYLKTENRAGLSKITVYVKKEIRADEMQQLWDKLRRKVNDVQGKLPSGAGTSIVNDDFGDVLGVFYGLTGESYTYRELEDQAKLIKDDLLKVKDVAKVEIYGIQTPVIDIRINPTILSNRGITTADIKRAFDGQNKVVDAGSIRNGETRIRIESTGNFYSLDDIRNLTIVSHSGEHFRLGDIARIEEGYQTPPQNFMRINNKQAVGIAISTIPTGNVVDMAKAVKKRIQSFSETMPKGFELTSIYDQGYESAVANQGFILNLIISVVTVVAILLFFIGFKNGLLIGSGLVFSIFATLIVMFANGIALQRMSLAAIIIAMGMLVDNAIVVSDSALVNMQRGMRKRIAIMRACSSTALPLLAATAIAILTFLPIYYSPHITGELLSSLVIVIGVSLMFSWVFALTQTPFFIQEFVRRPRPDELTGELFSGKYYDYFRSSLRLVIKYRYATVGSLSVLLVISAWSFQFIPKVFVPSLDKQYFTLDMWLPEGTAIEETDRYATDMAESIQEYSQTEMVSSYIGRTPPRYYLSNVSFGPQPNYAQLLVKCKTSGEARELHALLQDSIRLKYPEPLINVNKFELSPLTEALIEARFLGPDPAVLDSLTGVAIDIMRRNPKVTDARNEWGNMTYMIRPVYDPVKAGFLGITKANLMESVKSIEEGTVIGIYRDEEKKVPVLLKSEKSGIDDPRSLGDFSVWNGEKSAPLSQVTRQVTSAWEYPQIKTYNRQLSMAAMCGVKNGYTMSEVHGEIREEIEKMNLPQGYSFFWDSQYKDQTEGLQALVKFFPLAFLMLVVILVALFSNFRQPIIILCVLPLSLIGVAIGMLLTGFDFGFFPIAGWLGLLGMIIKNVIVLLDEINTQRRNGISPYDSIIEATISRTRPVLMAATTTILGMVPLLFDVAFGGMAATIIFGLTFATLLTLFVTPTLYALFYRIHSPHK
;
A
#
# COMPACT_ATOMS: atom_id res chain seq x y z
N MET A 1 -38.99 19.32 14.16
CA MET A 1 -39.10 17.87 14.01
C MET A 1 -40.54 17.40 13.73
N GLN A 2 -41.55 17.70 14.58
CA GLN A 2 -42.95 17.24 14.37
C GLN A 2 -43.55 17.70 13.04
N LYS A 3 -43.26 18.95 12.58
CA LYS A 3 -43.72 19.45 11.28
C LYS A 3 -43.14 18.66 10.12
N PHE A 4 -41.89 18.25 10.20
CA PHE A 4 -41.18 17.43 9.21
C PHE A 4 -41.81 16.05 9.08
N ILE A 5 -41.97 15.32 10.21
CA ILE A 5 -42.60 13.99 10.21
C ILE A 5 -44.05 14.07 9.66
N LYS A 6 -44.83 15.07 10.13
CA LYS A 6 -46.20 15.29 9.68
C LYS A 6 -46.30 15.56 8.17
N TYR A 7 -45.30 16.19 7.58
CA TYR A 7 -45.25 16.47 6.14
C TYR A 7 -45.18 15.14 5.32
N PHE A 8 -44.29 14.24 5.67
CA PHE A 8 -44.14 12.94 4.97
C PHE A 8 -45.34 12.01 5.19
N LEU A 9 -45.92 12.03 6.37
CA LEU A 9 -47.14 11.26 6.68
C LEU A 9 -48.38 11.79 5.95
N LYS A 10 -48.44 13.11 5.65
CA LYS A 10 -49.55 13.73 4.95
C LYS A 10 -49.40 13.58 3.43
N ASN A 11 -48.20 13.85 2.91
CA ASN A 11 -47.93 13.87 1.47
C ASN A 11 -47.43 12.53 0.97
N LYS A 12 -48.32 11.53 0.90
CA LYS A 12 -47.97 10.16 0.52
C LYS A 12 -47.26 10.05 -0.83
N ALA A 13 -47.73 10.82 -1.85
CA ALA A 13 -47.14 10.79 -3.19
C ALA A 13 -45.65 11.20 -3.19
N VAL A 14 -45.31 12.26 -2.42
CA VAL A 14 -43.91 12.72 -2.29
C VAL A 14 -43.04 11.66 -1.64
N THR A 15 -43.56 10.99 -0.57
CA THR A 15 -42.80 9.94 0.11
C THR A 15 -42.57 8.74 -0.80
N TRP A 16 -43.59 8.30 -1.56
CA TRP A 16 -43.46 7.23 -2.55
C TRP A 16 -42.46 7.61 -3.66
N LEU A 17 -42.58 8.80 -4.21
CA LEU A 17 -41.68 9.28 -5.27
C LEU A 17 -40.22 9.25 -4.79
N LEU A 18 -39.94 9.73 -3.58
CA LEU A 18 -38.60 9.75 -3.02
C LEU A 18 -38.06 8.32 -2.82
N LEU A 19 -38.88 7.41 -2.31
CA LEU A 19 -38.48 6.00 -2.12
C LEU A 19 -38.23 5.30 -3.47
N VAL A 20 -39.04 5.55 -4.49
CA VAL A 20 -38.84 4.99 -5.84
C VAL A 20 -37.56 5.56 -6.49
N LEU A 21 -37.30 6.87 -6.32
CA LEU A 21 -36.06 7.48 -6.82
C LEU A 21 -34.82 6.87 -6.16
N ILE A 22 -34.86 6.58 -4.86
CA ILE A 22 -33.75 5.92 -4.16
C ILE A 22 -33.61 4.47 -4.63
N LEU A 23 -34.73 3.75 -4.81
CA LEU A 23 -34.72 2.37 -5.28
C LEU A 23 -34.16 2.22 -6.70
N ALA A 24 -34.42 3.18 -7.58
CA ALA A 24 -33.86 3.20 -8.93
C ALA A 24 -32.45 3.78 -8.98
N GLY A 25 -32.20 4.84 -8.20
CA GLY A 25 -30.92 5.55 -8.17
C GLY A 25 -29.78 4.72 -7.55
N GLY A 26 -30.07 3.87 -6.55
CA GLY A 26 -29.05 3.01 -5.91
C GLY A 26 -28.37 2.05 -6.89
N PRO A 27 -29.12 1.17 -7.59
CA PRO A 27 -28.55 0.29 -8.61
C PRO A 27 -27.89 1.05 -9.78
N PHE A 28 -28.47 2.18 -10.20
CA PHE A 28 -27.86 3.04 -11.23
C PHE A 28 -26.48 3.56 -10.79
N SER A 29 -26.41 4.08 -9.57
CA SER A 29 -25.14 4.58 -8.99
C SER A 29 -24.11 3.48 -8.87
N TYR A 30 -24.50 2.28 -8.39
CA TYR A 30 -23.65 1.11 -8.33
C TYR A 30 -23.07 0.72 -9.70
N ALA A 31 -23.91 0.76 -10.75
CA ALA A 31 -23.50 0.38 -12.10
C ALA A 31 -22.50 1.39 -12.71
N LYS A 32 -22.63 2.68 -12.37
CA LYS A 32 -21.82 3.79 -12.94
C LYS A 32 -20.62 4.18 -12.08
N MET A 33 -20.57 3.75 -10.84
CA MET A 33 -19.49 4.06 -9.89
C MET A 33 -18.18 3.40 -10.32
N GLY A 34 -17.06 4.11 -10.11
CA GLY A 34 -15.71 3.56 -10.27
C GLY A 34 -15.49 2.36 -9.34
N LYS A 35 -14.79 1.35 -9.83
CA LYS A 35 -14.48 0.13 -9.08
C LYS A 35 -12.96 0.00 -8.98
N LEU A 36 -12.46 -0.02 -7.75
CA LEU A 36 -11.05 -0.19 -7.42
C LEU A 36 -10.87 -1.42 -6.52
N GLU A 37 -9.69 -1.93 -6.41
CA GLU A 37 -9.37 -2.99 -5.45
C GLU A 37 -9.27 -2.40 -4.04
N ASP A 38 -8.39 -1.41 -3.88
CA ASP A 38 -8.10 -0.74 -2.60
C ASP A 38 -8.38 0.76 -2.70
N ALA A 39 -8.45 1.42 -1.54
CA ALA A 39 -8.63 2.86 -1.47
C ALA A 39 -7.40 3.58 -2.04
N PRO A 40 -7.57 4.62 -2.85
CA PRO A 40 -6.46 5.46 -3.26
C PRO A 40 -5.87 6.18 -2.05
N PHE A 41 -4.55 6.31 -2.02
CA PHE A 41 -3.81 7.08 -1.01
C PHE A 41 -2.74 7.92 -1.70
N THR A 42 -2.31 8.95 -1.00
CA THR A 42 -1.34 9.91 -1.52
C THR A 42 0.07 9.45 -1.20
N ILE A 43 0.92 9.29 -2.24
CA ILE A 43 2.34 9.00 -2.08
C ILE A 43 3.05 10.30 -1.71
N LYS A 44 3.52 10.36 -0.45
CA LYS A 44 4.13 11.56 0.15
C LYS A 44 5.66 11.52 0.07
N GLN A 45 6.17 11.07 -1.06
CA GLN A 45 7.60 10.94 -1.32
C GLN A 45 7.91 11.13 -2.81
N ALA A 46 9.10 11.66 -3.10
CA ALA A 46 9.65 11.80 -4.44
C ALA A 46 11.11 11.34 -4.46
N LEU A 47 11.58 10.89 -5.62
CA LEU A 47 12.97 10.52 -5.84
C LEU A 47 13.69 11.63 -6.58
N VAL A 48 14.90 11.96 -6.14
CA VAL A 48 15.84 12.80 -6.89
C VAL A 48 17.01 11.93 -7.28
N LEU A 49 17.23 11.76 -8.57
CA LEU A 49 18.27 10.92 -9.15
C LEU A 49 19.28 11.81 -9.87
N THR A 50 20.57 11.68 -9.52
CA THR A 50 21.64 12.46 -10.14
C THR A 50 22.78 11.53 -10.51
N PRO A 51 23.04 11.29 -11.81
CA PRO A 51 24.18 10.50 -12.24
C PRO A 51 25.48 11.29 -12.07
N TYR A 52 26.52 10.62 -11.58
CA TYR A 52 27.88 11.14 -11.52
C TYR A 52 28.86 10.05 -11.91
N PRO A 53 28.93 9.70 -13.21
CA PRO A 53 29.73 8.59 -13.70
C PRO A 53 31.20 8.69 -13.29
N GLY A 54 31.77 7.60 -12.80
CA GLY A 54 33.16 7.47 -12.41
C GLY A 54 33.47 7.95 -10.98
N ALA A 55 32.52 8.49 -10.27
CA ALA A 55 32.67 8.85 -8.85
C ALA A 55 32.41 7.64 -7.94
N SER A 56 33.21 7.51 -6.87
CA SER A 56 32.99 6.53 -5.80
C SER A 56 31.76 6.88 -4.96
N PRO A 57 31.18 5.95 -4.19
CA PRO A 57 30.03 6.23 -3.31
C PRO A 57 30.28 7.41 -2.35
N SER A 58 31.51 7.55 -1.83
CA SER A 58 31.87 8.67 -0.93
C SER A 58 31.99 10.01 -1.66
N GLU A 59 32.49 10.02 -2.91
CA GLU A 59 32.52 11.23 -3.74
C GLU A 59 31.12 11.65 -4.17
N VAL A 60 30.25 10.69 -4.53
CA VAL A 60 28.84 10.96 -4.82
C VAL A 60 28.16 11.59 -3.61
N GLN A 61 28.35 11.00 -2.42
CA GLN A 61 27.74 11.50 -1.19
C GLN A 61 28.21 12.92 -0.86
N SER A 62 29.52 13.19 -0.89
CA SER A 62 30.10 14.47 -0.43
C SER A 62 29.96 15.60 -1.46
N GLN A 63 30.04 15.30 -2.77
CA GLN A 63 30.09 16.32 -3.82
C GLN A 63 28.74 16.58 -4.50
N VAL A 64 27.86 15.62 -4.53
CA VAL A 64 26.56 15.73 -5.20
C VAL A 64 25.43 15.71 -4.19
N THR A 65 25.36 14.65 -3.37
CA THR A 65 24.23 14.42 -2.48
C THR A 65 24.13 15.47 -1.39
N ASP A 66 25.23 15.82 -0.72
CA ASP A 66 25.23 16.82 0.35
C ASP A 66 24.76 18.20 -0.15
N VAL A 67 25.16 18.59 -1.36
CA VAL A 67 24.74 19.86 -2.00
C VAL A 67 23.23 19.85 -2.28
N LEU A 68 22.70 18.73 -2.77
CA LEU A 68 21.26 18.58 -3.05
C LEU A 68 20.44 18.49 -1.77
N GLU A 69 20.91 17.72 -0.77
CA GLU A 69 20.24 17.60 0.53
C GLU A 69 20.14 18.97 1.22
N GLU A 70 21.19 19.80 1.18
CA GLU A 70 21.18 21.16 1.74
C GLU A 70 20.09 22.03 1.10
N ALA A 71 19.99 21.98 -0.23
CA ALA A 71 18.95 22.72 -0.95
C ALA A 71 17.54 22.20 -0.60
N ILE A 72 17.36 20.87 -0.54
CA ILE A 72 16.08 20.24 -0.26
C ILE A 72 15.64 20.47 1.19
N GLN A 73 16.57 20.52 2.15
CA GLN A 73 16.25 20.83 3.56
C GLN A 73 15.60 22.20 3.75
N SER A 74 15.77 23.11 2.80
CA SER A 74 15.10 24.42 2.83
C SER A 74 13.59 24.37 2.51
N LEU A 75 13.01 23.18 2.20
CA LEU A 75 11.58 23.00 2.04
C LEU A 75 10.89 22.95 3.41
N GLY A 76 9.95 23.87 3.65
CA GLY A 76 9.19 23.92 4.92
C GLY A 76 8.31 22.71 5.19
N GLU A 77 7.92 22.03 4.12
CA GLU A 77 7.06 20.85 4.12
C GLU A 77 7.84 19.53 4.25
N LEU A 78 9.16 19.56 4.33
CA LEU A 78 10.00 18.37 4.48
C LEU A 78 9.74 17.68 5.82
N TYR A 79 9.69 16.34 5.76
CA TYR A 79 9.66 15.49 6.95
C TYR A 79 11.05 14.92 7.26
N TYR A 80 11.63 14.15 6.36
CA TYR A 80 13.03 13.68 6.41
C TYR A 80 13.54 13.29 5.01
N LEU A 81 14.85 13.12 4.90
CA LEU A 81 15.55 12.66 3.71
C LEU A 81 16.20 11.30 4.01
N LYS A 82 16.10 10.36 3.06
CA LYS A 82 16.94 9.16 3.00
C LYS A 82 17.71 9.15 1.70
N THR A 83 19.00 8.86 1.75
CA THR A 83 19.80 8.80 0.54
C THR A 83 20.49 7.46 0.39
N GLU A 84 20.75 7.11 -0.85
CA GLU A 84 21.52 5.95 -1.26
C GLU A 84 22.53 6.43 -2.31
N ASN A 85 23.81 6.37 -1.96
CA ASN A 85 24.91 6.81 -2.79
C ASN A 85 25.69 5.58 -3.25
N ARG A 86 25.60 5.28 -4.53
CA ARG A 86 26.33 4.20 -5.18
C ARG A 86 27.41 4.78 -6.10
N ALA A 87 28.33 3.97 -6.55
CA ALA A 87 29.28 4.41 -7.56
C ALA A 87 28.55 4.97 -8.79
N GLY A 88 28.80 6.24 -9.13
CA GLY A 88 28.20 6.91 -10.28
C GLY A 88 26.75 7.39 -10.12
N LEU A 89 26.07 7.21 -8.98
CA LEU A 89 24.66 7.56 -8.83
C LEU A 89 24.33 8.05 -7.42
N SER A 90 23.73 9.23 -7.33
CA SER A 90 23.04 9.73 -6.14
C SER A 90 21.54 9.51 -6.26
N LYS A 91 20.93 8.88 -5.26
CA LYS A 91 19.50 8.69 -5.11
C LYS A 91 19.05 9.28 -3.79
N ILE A 92 18.23 10.33 -3.83
CA ILE A 92 17.66 10.98 -2.65
C ILE A 92 16.16 10.71 -2.63
N THR A 93 15.66 10.09 -1.57
CA THR A 93 14.23 9.95 -1.33
C THR A 93 13.79 11.07 -0.39
N VAL A 94 12.92 11.92 -0.89
CA VAL A 94 12.38 13.08 -0.18
C VAL A 94 11.03 12.71 0.42
N TYR A 95 10.94 12.64 1.74
CA TYR A 95 9.68 12.39 2.45
C TYR A 95 9.12 13.71 2.95
N VAL A 96 7.86 13.98 2.64
CA VAL A 96 7.17 15.20 3.06
C VAL A 96 6.20 14.93 4.21
N LYS A 97 5.84 15.99 4.94
CA LYS A 97 4.96 15.89 6.11
C LYS A 97 3.64 15.20 5.80
N LYS A 98 3.21 14.34 6.71
CA LYS A 98 2.03 13.47 6.54
C LYS A 98 0.72 14.27 6.46
N GLU A 99 0.69 15.49 6.99
CA GLU A 99 -0.48 16.39 7.01
C GLU A 99 -0.81 17.02 5.65
N ILE A 100 0.12 16.96 4.68
CA ILE A 100 -0.07 17.56 3.35
C ILE A 100 -1.13 16.78 2.58
N ARG A 101 -2.04 17.50 1.93
CA ARG A 101 -3.15 16.93 1.16
C ARG A 101 -2.74 16.61 -0.27
N ALA A 102 -3.49 15.71 -0.90
CA ALA A 102 -3.25 15.28 -2.28
C ALA A 102 -3.27 16.45 -3.30
N ASP A 103 -4.13 17.44 -3.09
CA ASP A 103 -4.25 18.63 -3.94
C ASP A 103 -3.06 19.60 -3.84
N GLU A 104 -2.31 19.54 -2.74
CA GLU A 104 -1.13 20.37 -2.51
C GLU A 104 0.16 19.74 -3.05
N MET A 105 0.15 18.41 -3.34
CA MET A 105 1.36 17.64 -3.69
C MET A 105 2.01 18.13 -4.99
N GLN A 106 1.22 18.41 -6.03
CA GLN A 106 1.75 18.89 -7.31
C GLN A 106 2.59 20.16 -7.15
N GLN A 107 2.05 21.13 -6.42
CA GLN A 107 2.75 22.39 -6.15
C GLN A 107 4.03 22.17 -5.33
N LEU A 108 4.01 21.20 -4.43
CA LEU A 108 5.17 20.87 -3.62
C LEU A 108 6.28 20.24 -4.46
N TRP A 109 5.93 19.33 -5.37
CA TRP A 109 6.90 18.74 -6.29
C TRP A 109 7.49 19.76 -7.26
N ASP A 110 6.73 20.77 -7.67
CA ASP A 110 7.25 21.90 -8.46
C ASP A 110 8.21 22.77 -7.64
N LYS A 111 7.96 22.97 -6.35
CA LYS A 111 8.92 23.62 -5.44
C LYS A 111 10.21 22.79 -5.32
N LEU A 112 10.09 21.46 -5.19
CA LEU A 112 11.24 20.55 -5.13
C LEU A 112 12.08 20.64 -6.41
N ARG A 113 11.44 20.57 -7.60
CA ARG A 113 12.11 20.69 -8.89
C ARG A 113 12.89 22.02 -8.99
N ARG A 114 12.30 23.13 -8.57
CA ARG A 114 13.00 24.43 -8.56
C ARG A 114 14.20 24.42 -7.64
N LYS A 115 14.07 23.90 -6.40
CA LYS A 115 15.19 23.82 -5.43
C LYS A 115 16.35 22.98 -5.95
N VAL A 116 16.07 21.87 -6.58
CA VAL A 116 17.06 20.97 -7.21
C VAL A 116 17.73 21.68 -8.40
N ASN A 117 16.94 22.35 -9.25
CA ASN A 117 17.49 23.07 -10.41
C ASN A 117 18.34 24.29 -10.02
N ASP A 118 17.98 25.01 -8.96
CA ASP A 118 18.71 26.19 -8.48
C ASP A 118 20.17 25.86 -8.08
N VAL A 119 20.44 24.63 -7.68
CA VAL A 119 21.78 24.19 -7.25
C VAL A 119 22.52 23.35 -8.30
N GLN A 120 21.89 23.09 -9.45
CA GLN A 120 22.50 22.27 -10.52
C GLN A 120 23.88 22.84 -10.95
N GLY A 121 24.04 24.16 -11.02
CA GLY A 121 25.29 24.82 -11.35
C GLY A 121 26.39 24.73 -10.27
N LYS A 122 26.06 24.27 -9.06
CA LYS A 122 27.01 24.04 -7.95
C LYS A 122 27.55 22.61 -7.94
N LEU A 123 26.97 21.73 -8.71
CA LEU A 123 27.42 20.35 -8.80
C LEU A 123 28.73 20.26 -9.57
N PRO A 124 29.60 19.27 -9.30
CA PRO A 124 30.88 19.11 -9.99
C PRO A 124 30.70 18.89 -11.48
N SER A 125 31.70 19.32 -12.25
CA SER A 125 31.74 19.04 -13.68
C SER A 125 31.80 17.54 -13.93
N GLY A 126 30.88 17.02 -14.70
CA GLY A 126 30.73 15.58 -14.92
C GLY A 126 29.51 14.97 -14.19
N ALA A 127 28.95 15.66 -13.23
CA ALA A 127 27.64 15.30 -12.72
C ALA A 127 26.56 15.62 -13.78
N GLY A 128 25.68 14.66 -14.03
CA GLY A 128 24.56 14.84 -14.95
C GLY A 128 23.44 15.68 -14.33
N THR A 129 22.42 15.94 -15.14
CA THR A 129 21.23 16.68 -14.67
C THR A 129 20.45 15.85 -13.66
N SER A 130 20.07 16.47 -12.55
CA SER A 130 19.24 15.86 -11.52
C SER A 130 17.81 15.72 -12.02
N ILE A 131 17.25 14.54 -11.90
CA ILE A 131 15.87 14.21 -12.31
C ILE A 131 15.02 14.03 -11.05
N VAL A 132 13.95 14.79 -10.93
CA VAL A 132 12.93 14.62 -9.87
C VAL A 132 11.81 13.75 -10.39
N ASN A 133 11.64 12.56 -9.83
CA ASN A 133 10.59 11.61 -10.15
C ASN A 133 9.59 11.54 -8.99
N ASP A 134 8.40 12.05 -9.21
CA ASP A 134 7.27 12.03 -8.30
C ASP A 134 6.22 10.94 -8.65
N ASP A 135 6.38 10.27 -9.80
CA ASP A 135 5.48 9.22 -10.30
C ASP A 135 5.97 7.79 -9.98
N PHE A 136 7.11 7.65 -9.29
CA PHE A 136 7.72 6.32 -9.06
C PHE A 136 6.84 5.39 -8.21
N GLY A 137 5.86 5.94 -7.53
CA GLY A 137 4.91 5.22 -6.69
C GLY A 137 3.64 4.80 -7.41
N ASP A 138 3.46 5.14 -8.68
CA ASP A 138 2.30 4.74 -9.45
C ASP A 138 2.17 3.22 -9.55
N VAL A 139 0.94 2.73 -9.39
CA VAL A 139 0.64 1.30 -9.53
C VAL A 139 0.26 1.01 -10.97
N LEU A 140 1.07 0.17 -11.64
CA LEU A 140 0.81 -0.35 -12.97
C LEU A 140 0.08 -1.70 -12.86
N GLY A 141 -1.18 -1.65 -12.40
CA GLY A 141 -1.95 -2.79 -11.92
C GLY A 141 -2.33 -3.84 -12.97
N VAL A 142 -2.11 -3.59 -14.27
CA VAL A 142 -2.31 -4.59 -15.32
C VAL A 142 -0.97 -4.86 -15.97
N PHE A 143 -0.47 -6.08 -15.82
CA PHE A 143 0.88 -6.45 -16.23
C PHE A 143 0.86 -7.71 -17.11
N TYR A 144 1.34 -7.58 -18.34
CA TYR A 144 1.51 -8.66 -19.30
C TYR A 144 2.98 -8.90 -19.59
N GLY A 145 3.31 -10.12 -19.94
CA GLY A 145 4.62 -10.47 -20.48
C GLY A 145 4.50 -10.97 -21.91
N LEU A 146 5.35 -10.46 -22.77
CA LEU A 146 5.50 -10.87 -24.15
C LEU A 146 6.72 -11.80 -24.23
N THR A 147 6.51 -13.05 -24.65
CA THR A 147 7.55 -14.05 -24.88
C THR A 147 7.66 -14.40 -26.35
N GLY A 148 8.83 -14.90 -26.76
CA GLY A 148 9.07 -15.34 -28.15
C GLY A 148 10.38 -16.10 -28.22
N GLU A 149 10.34 -17.44 -28.22
CA GLU A 149 11.54 -18.31 -28.14
C GLU A 149 12.55 -18.12 -29.27
N SER A 150 12.08 -17.75 -30.47
CA SER A 150 12.92 -17.60 -31.64
C SER A 150 13.20 -16.14 -32.01
N TYR A 151 12.80 -15.20 -31.16
CA TYR A 151 12.92 -13.77 -31.42
C TYR A 151 13.97 -13.12 -30.52
N THR A 152 14.63 -12.09 -31.06
CA THR A 152 15.60 -11.28 -30.35
C THR A 152 14.91 -10.29 -29.40
N TYR A 153 15.64 -9.75 -28.43
CA TYR A 153 15.11 -8.67 -27.57
C TYR A 153 14.64 -7.46 -28.39
N ARG A 154 15.27 -7.17 -29.51
CA ARG A 154 14.88 -6.08 -30.41
C ARG A 154 13.50 -6.32 -31.03
N GLU A 155 13.24 -7.52 -31.53
CA GLU A 155 11.94 -7.87 -32.07
C GLU A 155 10.84 -7.91 -31.03
N LEU A 156 11.16 -8.38 -29.80
CA LEU A 156 10.25 -8.31 -28.65
C LEU A 156 9.93 -6.86 -28.28
N GLU A 157 10.94 -5.97 -28.29
CA GLU A 157 10.76 -4.54 -28.02
C GLU A 157 9.86 -3.87 -29.05
N ASP A 158 10.08 -4.14 -30.35
CA ASP A 158 9.31 -3.55 -31.44
C ASP A 158 7.83 -3.96 -31.36
N GLN A 159 7.56 -5.24 -31.08
CA GLN A 159 6.20 -5.70 -30.85
C GLN A 159 5.59 -5.08 -29.58
N ALA A 160 6.36 -4.99 -28.48
CA ALA A 160 5.89 -4.38 -27.26
C ALA A 160 5.56 -2.88 -27.44
N LYS A 161 6.32 -2.15 -28.27
CA LYS A 161 6.04 -0.74 -28.62
C LYS A 161 4.73 -0.60 -29.41
N LEU A 162 4.51 -1.44 -30.41
CA LEU A 162 3.25 -1.45 -31.16
C LEU A 162 2.05 -1.69 -30.25
N ILE A 163 2.17 -2.65 -29.33
CA ILE A 163 1.14 -2.95 -28.33
C ILE A 163 0.93 -1.74 -27.41
N LYS A 164 2.01 -1.11 -26.92
CA LYS A 164 1.94 0.08 -26.08
C LYS A 164 1.18 1.22 -26.74
N ASP A 165 1.50 1.55 -27.99
CA ASP A 165 0.89 2.66 -28.73
C ASP A 165 -0.60 2.43 -28.99
N ASP A 166 -1.00 1.18 -29.13
CA ASP A 166 -2.39 0.81 -29.27
C ASP A 166 -3.13 0.82 -27.93
N LEU A 167 -2.51 0.36 -26.86
CA LEU A 167 -3.08 0.36 -25.51
C LEU A 167 -3.27 1.76 -24.93
N LEU A 168 -2.43 2.73 -25.28
CA LEU A 168 -2.60 4.14 -24.90
C LEU A 168 -3.88 4.78 -25.45
N LYS A 169 -4.52 4.18 -26.48
CA LYS A 169 -5.81 4.62 -27.02
C LYS A 169 -7.01 4.06 -26.24
N VAL A 170 -6.78 3.13 -25.33
CA VAL A 170 -7.86 2.53 -24.52
C VAL A 170 -8.29 3.51 -23.45
N LYS A 171 -9.60 3.64 -23.29
CA LYS A 171 -10.19 4.53 -22.27
C LYS A 171 -9.69 4.16 -20.86
N ASP A 172 -9.43 5.16 -20.04
CA ASP A 172 -8.98 5.09 -18.64
C ASP A 172 -7.55 4.55 -18.46
N VAL A 173 -6.80 4.26 -19.55
CA VAL A 173 -5.36 4.00 -19.49
C VAL A 173 -4.62 5.33 -19.29
N ALA A 174 -3.80 5.43 -18.25
CA ALA A 174 -2.97 6.60 -17.97
C ALA A 174 -1.57 6.47 -18.55
N LYS A 175 -0.92 5.31 -18.36
CA LYS A 175 0.48 5.10 -18.68
C LYS A 175 0.71 3.64 -19.08
N VAL A 176 1.61 3.41 -20.02
CA VAL A 176 2.09 2.09 -20.39
C VAL A 176 3.62 2.09 -20.35
N GLU A 177 4.20 1.25 -19.53
CA GLU A 177 5.65 1.06 -19.41
C GLU A 177 6.07 -0.30 -19.96
N ILE A 178 7.24 -0.33 -20.61
CA ILE A 178 7.85 -1.57 -21.08
C ILE A 178 9.03 -1.89 -20.17
N TYR A 179 9.16 -3.14 -19.75
CA TYR A 179 10.19 -3.64 -18.85
C TYR A 179 10.97 -4.80 -19.47
N GLY A 180 12.23 -4.98 -19.10
CA GLY A 180 13.05 -6.11 -19.57
C GLY A 180 13.68 -5.89 -20.94
N ILE A 181 13.61 -4.67 -21.48
CA ILE A 181 14.24 -4.32 -22.75
C ILE A 181 15.76 -4.29 -22.57
N GLN A 182 16.48 -4.83 -23.54
CA GLN A 182 17.92 -4.68 -23.64
C GLN A 182 18.25 -3.51 -24.56
N THR A 183 19.16 -2.63 -24.16
CA THR A 183 19.58 -1.48 -24.97
C THR A 183 20.42 -1.98 -26.16
N PRO A 184 19.92 -1.85 -27.41
CA PRO A 184 20.71 -2.25 -28.57
C PRO A 184 21.91 -1.34 -28.72
N VAL A 185 23.05 -1.91 -29.14
CA VAL A 185 24.29 -1.19 -29.41
C VAL A 185 24.93 -1.74 -30.68
N ILE A 186 25.78 -0.94 -31.32
CA ILE A 186 26.69 -1.41 -32.36
C ILE A 186 28.09 -1.46 -31.74
N ASP A 187 28.62 -2.66 -31.60
CA ASP A 187 29.98 -2.91 -31.12
C ASP A 187 30.97 -2.84 -32.25
N ILE A 188 31.92 -1.94 -32.15
CA ILE A 188 33.13 -1.85 -33.01
C ILE A 188 34.27 -2.38 -32.18
N ARG A 189 34.63 -3.64 -32.41
CA ARG A 189 35.73 -4.32 -31.72
C ARG A 189 37.03 -4.13 -32.50
N ILE A 190 38.04 -3.52 -31.83
CA ILE A 190 39.31 -3.20 -32.42
C ILE A 190 40.46 -4.00 -31.79
N ASN A 191 41.43 -4.39 -32.61
CA ASN A 191 42.66 -4.94 -32.08
C ASN A 191 43.70 -3.81 -31.93
N PRO A 192 44.11 -3.50 -30.71
CA PRO A 192 45.06 -2.42 -30.45
C PRO A 192 46.35 -2.56 -31.22
N THR A 193 46.85 -3.75 -31.44
CA THR A 193 48.05 -4.05 -32.18
C THR A 193 47.91 -3.71 -33.69
N ILE A 194 46.79 -4.00 -34.25
CA ILE A 194 46.50 -3.66 -35.68
C ILE A 194 46.44 -2.14 -35.83
N LEU A 195 45.75 -1.44 -34.93
CA LEU A 195 45.68 0.03 -34.97
C LEU A 195 47.08 0.67 -34.87
N SER A 196 47.90 0.24 -33.92
CA SER A 196 49.24 0.74 -33.69
C SER A 196 50.11 0.52 -34.93
N ASN A 197 50.10 -0.66 -35.52
CA ASN A 197 50.88 -1.00 -36.72
C ASN A 197 50.47 -0.22 -37.97
N ARG A 198 49.21 0.26 -38.04
CA ARG A 198 48.69 1.04 -39.15
C ARG A 198 48.70 2.55 -38.89
N GLY A 199 49.18 2.98 -37.72
CA GLY A 199 49.22 4.38 -37.33
C GLY A 199 47.85 5.03 -37.21
N ILE A 200 46.86 4.24 -36.83
CA ILE A 200 45.47 4.68 -36.63
C ILE A 200 45.20 4.78 -35.14
N THR A 201 44.48 5.81 -34.76
CA THR A 201 44.10 6.03 -33.37
C THR A 201 42.61 5.91 -33.16
N THR A 202 42.16 5.70 -31.92
CA THR A 202 40.72 5.73 -31.56
C THR A 202 40.09 7.10 -31.83
N ALA A 203 40.92 8.17 -31.76
CA ALA A 203 40.49 9.52 -32.09
C ALA A 203 40.21 9.71 -33.57
N ASP A 204 40.99 9.04 -34.46
CA ASP A 204 40.73 9.08 -35.91
C ASP A 204 39.45 8.40 -36.27
N ILE A 205 39.17 7.25 -35.66
CA ILE A 205 37.90 6.53 -35.81
C ILE A 205 36.71 7.41 -35.37
N LYS A 206 36.80 8.01 -34.17
CA LYS A 206 35.78 8.92 -33.63
C LYS A 206 35.61 10.15 -34.55
N ARG A 207 36.70 10.77 -35.00
CA ARG A 207 36.65 11.94 -35.88
C ARG A 207 35.99 11.61 -37.24
N ALA A 208 36.32 10.47 -37.82
CA ALA A 208 35.70 10.02 -39.05
C ALA A 208 34.22 9.75 -38.87
N PHE A 209 33.87 9.10 -37.79
CA PHE A 209 32.45 8.82 -37.43
C PHE A 209 31.66 10.13 -37.21
N ASP A 210 32.15 11.03 -36.38
CA ASP A 210 31.55 12.35 -36.11
C ASP A 210 31.42 13.21 -37.37
N GLY A 211 32.45 13.15 -38.27
CA GLY A 211 32.47 13.91 -39.49
C GLY A 211 31.37 13.52 -40.48
N GLN A 212 31.04 12.24 -40.55
CA GLN A 212 30.01 11.70 -41.47
C GLN A 212 28.61 11.66 -40.87
N ASN A 213 28.49 11.32 -39.61
CA ASN A 213 27.21 11.12 -38.91
C ASN A 213 26.61 12.39 -38.31
N LYS A 214 26.83 13.55 -38.91
CA LYS A 214 26.38 14.83 -38.41
C LYS A 214 25.21 15.37 -39.25
N VAL A 215 24.10 15.67 -38.61
CA VAL A 215 22.99 16.40 -39.26
C VAL A 215 23.35 17.87 -39.29
N VAL A 216 23.55 18.41 -40.49
CA VAL A 216 23.92 19.81 -40.70
C VAL A 216 22.88 20.47 -41.61
N ASP A 217 22.46 21.67 -41.29
CA ASP A 217 21.59 22.45 -42.13
C ASP A 217 22.38 22.96 -43.37
N ALA A 218 22.00 22.53 -44.52
CA ALA A 218 22.58 22.94 -45.83
C ALA A 218 21.90 24.19 -46.40
N GLY A 219 20.88 24.73 -45.72
CA GLY A 219 20.15 25.92 -46.15
C GLY A 219 19.23 25.71 -47.36
N SER A 220 19.01 26.77 -48.13
CA SER A 220 18.12 26.73 -49.30
C SER A 220 18.62 27.61 -50.41
N ILE A 221 18.42 27.23 -51.65
CA ILE A 221 18.75 28.00 -52.85
C ILE A 221 17.47 28.61 -53.40
N ARG A 222 17.52 29.89 -53.79
CA ARG A 222 16.43 30.56 -54.49
C ARG A 222 16.52 30.30 -55.97
N ASN A 223 15.47 29.76 -56.60
CA ASN A 223 15.32 29.61 -58.01
C ASN A 223 14.06 30.34 -58.49
N GLY A 224 14.26 31.57 -58.98
CA GLY A 224 13.16 32.42 -59.33
C GLY A 224 12.28 32.81 -58.13
N GLU A 225 11.02 32.45 -58.18
CA GLU A 225 10.04 32.70 -57.10
C GLU A 225 10.00 31.55 -56.05
N THR A 226 10.69 30.45 -56.29
CA THR A 226 10.69 29.27 -55.39
C THR A 226 11.96 29.21 -54.56
N ARG A 227 11.84 28.68 -53.31
CA ARG A 227 12.97 28.33 -52.46
C ARG A 227 13.09 26.81 -52.40
N ILE A 228 14.21 26.31 -52.85
CA ILE A 228 14.51 24.87 -52.85
C ILE A 228 15.41 24.56 -51.66
N ARG A 229 14.93 23.75 -50.73
CA ARG A 229 15.72 23.26 -49.57
C ARG A 229 16.79 22.30 -50.09
N ILE A 230 18.00 22.46 -49.57
CA ILE A 230 19.10 21.51 -49.82
C ILE A 230 19.15 20.56 -48.64
N GLU A 231 19.23 19.29 -48.95
CA GLU A 231 19.40 18.22 -47.95
C GLU A 231 20.63 17.39 -48.30
N SER A 232 21.53 17.21 -47.33
CA SER A 232 22.69 16.34 -47.55
C SER A 232 22.34 14.91 -47.17
N THR A 233 22.78 13.96 -47.98
CA THR A 233 22.77 12.52 -47.67
C THR A 233 24.14 12.13 -47.10
N GLY A 234 24.27 10.92 -46.59
CA GLY A 234 25.55 10.36 -46.09
C GLY A 234 25.55 10.00 -44.60
N ASN A 235 24.41 10.10 -43.96
CA ASN A 235 24.24 9.48 -42.64
C ASN A 235 24.31 7.95 -42.78
N PHE A 236 24.64 7.26 -41.72
CA PHE A 236 24.63 5.80 -41.70
C PHE A 236 23.19 5.28 -41.65
N TYR A 237 22.79 4.47 -42.62
CA TYR A 237 21.49 3.82 -42.73
C TYR A 237 21.60 2.29 -42.64
N SER A 238 22.84 1.77 -42.68
CA SER A 238 23.13 0.34 -42.59
C SER A 238 24.46 0.09 -41.89
N LEU A 239 24.69 -1.14 -41.40
CA LEU A 239 25.98 -1.57 -40.89
C LEU A 239 27.06 -1.51 -41.93
N ASP A 240 26.70 -1.73 -43.21
CA ASP A 240 27.65 -1.67 -44.31
C ASP A 240 28.17 -0.24 -44.54
N ASP A 241 27.38 0.79 -44.26
CA ASP A 241 27.85 2.18 -44.29
C ASP A 241 28.92 2.41 -43.23
N ILE A 242 28.75 1.85 -42.05
CA ILE A 242 29.72 1.91 -40.96
C ILE A 242 30.96 1.10 -41.32
N ARG A 243 30.83 -0.09 -41.94
CA ARG A 243 31.97 -0.92 -42.40
C ARG A 243 32.78 -0.21 -43.45
N ASN A 244 32.13 0.54 -44.35
CA ASN A 244 32.76 1.26 -45.43
C ASN A 244 33.29 2.66 -44.99
N LEU A 245 33.14 3.06 -43.75
CA LEU A 245 33.65 4.31 -43.25
C LEU A 245 35.16 4.39 -43.45
N THR A 246 35.61 5.43 -44.15
CA THR A 246 37.02 5.63 -44.46
C THR A 246 37.73 6.31 -43.30
N ILE A 247 38.75 5.67 -42.75
CA ILE A 247 39.63 6.17 -41.73
C ILE A 247 40.95 6.61 -42.37
N VAL A 248 41.40 7.79 -42.06
CA VAL A 248 42.67 8.30 -42.53
C VAL A 248 43.70 8.17 -41.39
N SER A 249 44.78 7.42 -41.66
CA SER A 249 45.86 7.27 -40.70
C SER A 249 46.75 8.53 -40.60
N HIS A 250 47.61 8.57 -39.60
CA HIS A 250 48.56 9.67 -39.41
C HIS A 250 49.55 9.75 -40.57
N SER A 251 49.82 8.63 -41.28
CA SER A 251 50.65 8.56 -42.49
C SER A 251 49.93 9.03 -43.76
N GLY A 252 48.66 9.34 -43.74
CA GLY A 252 47.84 9.71 -44.87
C GLY A 252 47.26 8.50 -45.65
N GLU A 253 47.45 7.30 -45.17
CA GLU A 253 46.83 6.10 -45.76
C GLU A 253 45.37 6.00 -45.42
N HIS A 254 44.56 5.48 -46.34
CA HIS A 254 43.11 5.33 -46.17
C HIS A 254 42.76 3.84 -45.94
N PHE A 255 42.02 3.58 -44.85
CA PHE A 255 41.56 2.27 -44.49
C PHE A 255 40.04 2.27 -44.37
N ARG A 256 39.37 1.18 -44.73
CA ARG A 256 37.96 0.99 -44.36
C ARG A 256 37.89 0.50 -42.93
N LEU A 257 36.90 0.95 -42.18
CA LEU A 257 36.72 0.54 -40.78
C LEU A 257 36.52 -0.97 -40.65
N GLY A 258 35.76 -1.60 -41.60
CA GLY A 258 35.55 -3.04 -41.61
C GLY A 258 36.80 -3.89 -41.89
N ASP A 259 37.91 -3.29 -42.37
CA ASP A 259 39.20 -3.99 -42.62
C ASP A 259 40.06 -4.02 -41.33
N ILE A 260 39.79 -3.15 -40.39
CA ILE A 260 40.57 -2.98 -39.17
C ILE A 260 39.81 -3.26 -37.85
N ALA A 261 38.48 -3.43 -37.96
CA ALA A 261 37.59 -3.66 -36.84
C ALA A 261 36.48 -4.65 -37.18
N ARG A 262 36.05 -5.42 -36.19
CA ARG A 262 34.87 -6.27 -36.27
C ARG A 262 33.65 -5.45 -35.85
N ILE A 263 32.65 -5.34 -36.68
CA ILE A 263 31.44 -4.55 -36.45
C ILE A 263 30.24 -5.47 -36.36
N GLU A 264 29.58 -5.47 -35.19
CA GLU A 264 28.46 -6.34 -34.83
C GLU A 264 27.35 -5.57 -34.12
N GLU A 265 26.11 -5.99 -34.39
CA GLU A 265 25.00 -5.59 -33.56
C GLU A 265 25.01 -6.43 -32.28
N GLY A 266 24.74 -5.79 -31.15
CA GLY A 266 24.70 -6.43 -29.86
C GLY A 266 23.82 -5.67 -28.88
N TYR A 267 23.95 -6.01 -27.62
CA TYR A 267 23.29 -5.32 -26.53
C TYR A 267 24.33 -4.75 -25.57
N GLN A 268 23.93 -3.72 -24.82
CA GLN A 268 24.79 -3.10 -23.82
C GLN A 268 25.28 -4.14 -22.80
N THR A 269 26.59 -4.17 -22.55
CA THR A 269 27.27 -5.01 -21.57
C THR A 269 27.87 -4.14 -20.47
N PRO A 270 27.67 -4.45 -19.16
CA PRO A 270 26.74 -5.46 -18.66
C PRO A 270 25.28 -5.07 -18.89
N PRO A 271 24.35 -6.06 -18.99
CA PRO A 271 22.92 -5.81 -19.09
C PRO A 271 22.40 -5.14 -17.81
N GLN A 272 21.34 -4.33 -17.94
CA GLN A 272 20.77 -3.63 -16.78
C GLN A 272 19.73 -4.48 -16.03
N ASN A 273 19.01 -5.31 -16.76
CA ASN A 273 17.98 -6.19 -16.21
C ASN A 273 17.63 -7.29 -17.19
N PHE A 274 17.07 -8.40 -16.66
CA PHE A 274 16.43 -9.45 -17.45
C PHE A 274 15.02 -9.71 -16.93
N MET A 275 14.18 -10.21 -17.81
CA MET A 275 12.86 -10.71 -17.46
C MET A 275 12.64 -12.08 -18.09
N ARG A 276 12.11 -13.04 -17.31
CA ARG A 276 11.74 -14.36 -17.78
C ARG A 276 10.35 -14.74 -17.30
N ILE A 277 9.65 -15.52 -18.09
CA ILE A 277 8.37 -16.15 -17.71
C ILE A 277 8.53 -17.64 -17.96
N ASN A 278 8.38 -18.46 -16.93
CA ASN A 278 8.62 -19.89 -16.99
C ASN A 278 9.96 -20.19 -17.68
N ASN A 279 11.01 -19.45 -17.29
CA ASN A 279 12.38 -19.48 -17.84
C ASN A 279 12.54 -19.04 -19.31
N LYS A 280 11.46 -18.68 -20.01
CA LYS A 280 11.54 -18.11 -21.35
C LYS A 280 11.86 -16.62 -21.27
N GLN A 281 12.68 -16.14 -22.18
CA GLN A 281 12.97 -14.72 -22.35
C GLN A 281 11.68 -13.92 -22.57
N ALA A 282 11.52 -12.80 -21.88
CA ALA A 282 10.30 -12.02 -21.92
C ALA A 282 10.57 -10.51 -21.86
N VAL A 283 9.59 -9.74 -22.35
CA VAL A 283 9.48 -8.29 -22.17
C VAL A 283 8.15 -7.98 -21.52
N GLY A 284 8.16 -7.20 -20.46
CA GLY A 284 6.97 -6.83 -19.69
C GLY A 284 6.27 -5.60 -20.25
N ILE A 285 4.94 -5.59 -20.24
CA ILE A 285 4.09 -4.45 -20.61
C ILE A 285 3.19 -4.15 -19.41
N ALA A 286 3.48 -3.07 -18.71
CA ALA A 286 2.79 -2.68 -17.49
C ALA A 286 1.92 -1.43 -17.73
N ILE A 287 0.68 -1.46 -17.25
CA ILE A 287 -0.37 -0.50 -17.59
C ILE A 287 -0.96 0.06 -16.28
N SER A 288 -1.03 1.40 -16.18
CA SER A 288 -1.72 2.08 -15.07
C SER A 288 -3.06 2.65 -15.53
N THR A 289 -3.99 2.76 -14.57
CA THR A 289 -5.28 3.45 -14.78
C THR A 289 -5.19 4.90 -14.30
N ILE A 290 -6.03 5.77 -14.86
CA ILE A 290 -6.18 7.13 -14.32
C ILE A 290 -6.75 7.09 -12.90
N PRO A 291 -6.43 8.05 -12.01
CA PRO A 291 -6.86 8.02 -10.60
C PRO A 291 -8.37 7.91 -10.38
N THR A 292 -9.18 8.46 -11.28
CA THR A 292 -10.65 8.41 -11.23
C THR A 292 -11.25 7.33 -12.11
N GLY A 293 -10.42 6.48 -12.76
CA GLY A 293 -10.83 5.46 -13.71
C GLY A 293 -11.46 4.23 -13.05
N ASN A 294 -12.09 3.42 -13.88
CA ASN A 294 -12.60 2.11 -13.50
C ASN A 294 -11.61 1.03 -13.93
N VAL A 295 -10.80 0.54 -13.00
CA VAL A 295 -9.76 -0.46 -13.30
C VAL A 295 -10.35 -1.77 -13.86
N VAL A 296 -11.56 -2.14 -13.45
CA VAL A 296 -12.25 -3.35 -13.94
C VAL A 296 -12.63 -3.22 -15.40
N ASP A 297 -13.21 -2.07 -15.80
CA ASP A 297 -13.63 -1.84 -17.17
C ASP A 297 -12.43 -1.59 -18.09
N MET A 298 -11.41 -0.87 -17.59
CA MET A 298 -10.14 -0.64 -18.29
C MET A 298 -9.43 -1.98 -18.58
N ALA A 299 -9.27 -2.85 -17.57
CA ALA A 299 -8.61 -4.14 -17.74
C ALA A 299 -9.36 -5.06 -18.73
N LYS A 300 -10.72 -5.05 -18.70
CA LYS A 300 -11.53 -5.77 -19.71
C LYS A 300 -11.30 -5.25 -21.12
N ALA A 301 -11.23 -3.92 -21.29
CA ALA A 301 -10.96 -3.30 -22.59
C ALA A 301 -9.55 -3.61 -23.07
N VAL A 302 -8.55 -3.52 -22.18
CA VAL A 302 -7.15 -3.93 -22.45
C VAL A 302 -7.08 -5.40 -22.85
N LYS A 303 -7.71 -6.30 -22.10
CA LYS A 303 -7.73 -7.74 -22.39
C LYS A 303 -8.32 -8.03 -23.77
N LYS A 304 -9.45 -7.37 -24.11
CA LYS A 304 -10.06 -7.49 -25.45
C LYS A 304 -9.12 -7.00 -26.54
N ARG A 305 -8.41 -5.90 -26.29
CA ARG A 305 -7.46 -5.33 -27.25
C ARG A 305 -6.25 -6.23 -27.45
N ILE A 306 -5.71 -6.77 -26.37
CA ILE A 306 -4.61 -7.74 -26.40
C ILE A 306 -5.01 -9.02 -27.15
N GLN A 307 -6.23 -9.52 -26.95
CA GLN A 307 -6.73 -10.68 -27.71
C GLN A 307 -6.76 -10.39 -29.21
N SER A 308 -7.31 -9.24 -29.63
CA SER A 308 -7.29 -8.88 -31.06
C SER A 308 -5.87 -8.67 -31.60
N PHE A 309 -4.94 -8.23 -30.78
CA PHE A 309 -3.52 -8.11 -31.14
C PHE A 309 -2.88 -9.49 -31.31
N SER A 310 -3.14 -10.43 -30.41
CA SER A 310 -2.63 -11.81 -30.49
C SER A 310 -3.03 -12.53 -31.77
N GLU A 311 -4.21 -12.21 -32.32
CA GLU A 311 -4.67 -12.78 -33.59
C GLU A 311 -3.89 -12.26 -34.83
N THR A 312 -3.29 -11.08 -34.72
CA THR A 312 -2.57 -10.40 -35.81
C THR A 312 -1.05 -10.48 -35.67
N MET A 313 -0.54 -10.88 -34.50
CA MET A 313 0.90 -11.02 -34.26
C MET A 313 1.53 -12.15 -35.09
N PRO A 314 2.83 -12.03 -35.43
CA PRO A 314 3.58 -13.12 -36.03
C PRO A 314 3.55 -14.38 -35.15
N LYS A 315 3.55 -15.53 -35.75
CA LYS A 315 3.56 -16.83 -35.05
C LYS A 315 4.81 -16.96 -34.19
N GLY A 316 4.64 -17.40 -32.95
CA GLY A 316 5.74 -17.61 -32.01
C GLY A 316 5.84 -16.55 -30.91
N PHE A 317 5.13 -15.41 -31.04
CA PHE A 317 4.92 -14.50 -29.93
C PHE A 317 3.75 -14.96 -29.08
N GLU A 318 3.91 -14.88 -27.75
CA GLU A 318 2.87 -15.21 -26.78
C GLU A 318 2.74 -14.08 -25.74
N LEU A 319 1.50 -13.64 -25.51
CA LEU A 319 1.17 -12.64 -24.47
C LEU A 319 0.52 -13.34 -23.28
N THR A 320 1.23 -13.33 -22.16
CA THR A 320 0.78 -13.96 -20.90
C THR A 320 0.42 -12.90 -19.88
N SER A 321 -0.75 -13.01 -19.22
CA SER A 321 -1.13 -12.13 -18.12
C SER A 321 -0.38 -12.53 -16.86
N ILE A 322 0.47 -11.63 -16.35
CA ILE A 322 1.25 -11.82 -15.14
C ILE A 322 0.42 -11.41 -13.93
N TYR A 323 -0.13 -10.18 -13.95
CA TYR A 323 -0.99 -9.65 -12.91
C TYR A 323 -2.12 -8.82 -13.54
N ASP A 324 -3.33 -9.00 -13.05
CA ASP A 324 -4.52 -8.27 -13.53
C ASP A 324 -5.32 -7.74 -12.35
N GLN A 325 -5.02 -6.51 -11.95
CA GLN A 325 -5.73 -5.80 -10.89
C GLN A 325 -7.24 -5.66 -11.19
N GLY A 326 -7.62 -5.56 -12.46
CA GLY A 326 -9.03 -5.49 -12.84
C GLY A 326 -9.78 -6.78 -12.53
N TYR A 327 -9.15 -7.93 -12.78
CA TYR A 327 -9.70 -9.24 -12.41
C TYR A 327 -9.75 -9.40 -10.88
N GLU A 328 -8.65 -9.11 -10.18
CA GLU A 328 -8.56 -9.18 -8.72
C GLU A 328 -9.61 -8.27 -8.06
N SER A 329 -9.75 -7.03 -8.56
CA SER A 329 -10.78 -6.08 -8.09
C SER A 329 -12.20 -6.59 -8.35
N ALA A 330 -12.46 -7.21 -9.50
CA ALA A 330 -13.77 -7.76 -9.82
C ALA A 330 -14.12 -8.91 -8.89
N VAL A 331 -13.19 -9.84 -8.65
CA VAL A 331 -13.39 -10.99 -7.75
C VAL A 331 -13.58 -10.51 -6.31
N ALA A 332 -12.74 -9.61 -5.81
CA ALA A 332 -12.87 -9.04 -4.47
C ALA A 332 -14.24 -8.34 -4.30
N ASN A 333 -14.60 -7.45 -5.22
CA ASN A 333 -15.87 -6.73 -5.16
C ASN A 333 -17.08 -7.66 -5.23
N GLN A 334 -17.05 -8.73 -6.06
CA GLN A 334 -18.11 -9.73 -6.11
C GLN A 334 -18.23 -10.49 -4.78
N GLY A 335 -17.13 -10.91 -4.18
CA GLY A 335 -17.10 -11.55 -2.87
C GLY A 335 -17.74 -10.67 -1.79
N PHE A 336 -17.33 -9.38 -1.72
CA PHE A 336 -17.92 -8.43 -0.77
C PHE A 336 -19.40 -8.16 -1.00
N ILE A 337 -19.85 -8.07 -2.25
CA ILE A 337 -21.27 -7.89 -2.57
C ILE A 337 -22.08 -9.12 -2.17
N LEU A 338 -21.55 -10.31 -2.40
CA LEU A 338 -22.18 -11.54 -1.95
C LEU A 338 -22.30 -11.55 -0.42
N ASN A 339 -21.23 -11.21 0.30
CA ASN A 339 -21.26 -11.07 1.75
C ASN A 339 -22.26 -10.01 2.20
N LEU A 340 -22.37 -8.88 1.52
CA LEU A 340 -23.37 -7.84 1.80
C LEU A 340 -24.80 -8.37 1.60
N ILE A 341 -25.07 -9.07 0.52
CA ILE A 341 -26.38 -9.65 0.25
C ILE A 341 -26.74 -10.69 1.31
N ILE A 342 -25.82 -11.63 1.61
CA ILE A 342 -26.01 -12.64 2.66
C ILE A 342 -26.29 -11.95 3.99
N SER A 343 -25.54 -10.93 4.34
CA SER A 343 -25.72 -10.16 5.57
C SER A 343 -27.10 -9.47 5.62
N VAL A 344 -27.51 -8.81 4.53
CA VAL A 344 -28.85 -8.17 4.43
C VAL A 344 -29.97 -9.21 4.60
N VAL A 345 -29.87 -10.33 3.89
CA VAL A 345 -30.85 -11.43 4.00
C VAL A 345 -30.91 -11.99 5.42
N THR A 346 -29.74 -12.21 6.04
CA THR A 346 -29.65 -12.69 7.43
C THR A 346 -30.30 -11.71 8.41
N VAL A 347 -29.99 -10.41 8.31
CA VAL A 347 -30.59 -9.37 9.17
C VAL A 347 -32.10 -9.30 8.98
N VAL A 348 -32.57 -9.31 7.73
CA VAL A 348 -34.05 -9.34 7.44
C VAL A 348 -34.69 -10.60 7.99
N ALA A 349 -34.10 -11.78 7.82
CA ALA A 349 -34.59 -13.04 8.36
C ALA A 349 -34.72 -13.00 9.89
N ILE A 350 -33.75 -12.46 10.59
CA ILE A 350 -33.77 -12.27 12.05
C ILE A 350 -34.91 -11.33 12.45
N LEU A 351 -35.10 -10.22 11.74
CA LEU A 351 -36.22 -9.30 12.00
C LEU A 351 -37.58 -9.95 11.76
N LEU A 352 -37.72 -10.78 10.73
CA LEU A 352 -38.93 -11.56 10.48
C LEU A 352 -39.24 -12.53 11.63
N PHE A 353 -38.23 -13.17 12.16
CA PHE A 353 -38.35 -14.09 13.28
C PHE A 353 -38.75 -13.39 14.58
N PHE A 354 -38.10 -12.29 14.97
CA PHE A 354 -38.33 -11.63 16.25
C PHE A 354 -39.57 -10.72 16.29
N ILE A 355 -39.91 -10.05 15.16
CA ILE A 355 -40.98 -9.02 15.12
C ILE A 355 -42.19 -9.49 14.29
N GLY A 356 -42.03 -10.58 13.59
CA GLY A 356 -43.06 -11.14 12.68
C GLY A 356 -42.96 -10.53 11.26
N PHE A 357 -43.55 -11.23 10.30
CA PHE A 357 -43.34 -11.05 8.87
C PHE A 357 -43.54 -9.59 8.40
N LYS A 358 -44.68 -8.96 8.74
CA LYS A 358 -45.03 -7.62 8.25
C LYS A 358 -44.12 -6.52 8.80
N ASN A 359 -43.88 -6.56 10.09
CA ASN A 359 -43.08 -5.54 10.77
C ASN A 359 -41.60 -5.74 10.48
N GLY A 360 -41.12 -6.99 10.41
CA GLY A 360 -39.75 -7.33 10.04
C GLY A 360 -39.39 -6.86 8.65
N LEU A 361 -40.27 -7.11 7.66
CA LEU A 361 -40.08 -6.66 6.27
C LEU A 361 -40.05 -5.11 6.16
N LEU A 362 -40.89 -4.44 6.95
CA LEU A 362 -40.99 -3.01 7.00
C LEU A 362 -39.66 -2.38 7.52
N ILE A 363 -39.14 -2.92 8.61
CA ILE A 363 -37.88 -2.44 9.19
C ILE A 363 -36.70 -2.79 8.25
N GLY A 364 -36.69 -4.02 7.71
CA GLY A 364 -35.70 -4.50 6.76
C GLY A 364 -35.63 -3.66 5.46
N SER A 365 -36.79 -3.16 4.98
CA SER A 365 -36.80 -2.25 3.83
C SER A 365 -36.04 -0.93 4.09
N GLY A 366 -36.10 -0.41 5.33
CA GLY A 366 -35.34 0.78 5.72
C GLY A 366 -33.81 0.60 5.60
N LEU A 367 -33.33 -0.62 5.86
CA LEU A 367 -31.92 -0.96 5.64
C LEU A 367 -31.55 -0.84 4.16
N VAL A 368 -32.35 -1.42 3.26
CA VAL A 368 -32.11 -1.37 1.81
C VAL A 368 -32.12 0.08 1.28
N PHE A 369 -33.09 0.89 1.70
CA PHE A 369 -33.13 2.31 1.35
C PHE A 369 -31.92 3.07 1.86
N SER A 370 -31.44 2.79 3.06
CA SER A 370 -30.24 3.42 3.62
C SER A 370 -28.98 3.07 2.81
N ILE A 371 -28.82 1.81 2.43
CA ILE A 371 -27.71 1.37 1.58
C ILE A 371 -27.76 2.06 0.21
N PHE A 372 -28.92 2.07 -0.45
CA PHE A 372 -29.07 2.69 -1.78
C PHE A 372 -28.86 4.20 -1.73
N ALA A 373 -29.37 4.88 -0.71
CA ALA A 373 -29.09 6.31 -0.52
C ALA A 373 -27.61 6.58 -0.30
N THR A 374 -26.92 5.71 0.42
CA THR A 374 -25.46 5.81 0.62
C THR A 374 -24.71 5.63 -0.71
N LEU A 375 -25.07 4.66 -1.55
CA LEU A 375 -24.49 4.48 -2.88
C LEU A 375 -24.70 5.69 -3.78
N ILE A 376 -25.87 6.34 -3.72
CA ILE A 376 -26.15 7.57 -4.47
C ILE A 376 -25.21 8.70 -4.04
N VAL A 377 -25.02 8.88 -2.72
CA VAL A 377 -24.11 9.92 -2.20
C VAL A 377 -22.66 9.61 -2.52
N MET A 378 -22.24 8.33 -2.43
CA MET A 378 -20.90 7.91 -2.83
C MET A 378 -20.64 8.26 -4.30
N PHE A 379 -21.57 7.90 -5.18
CA PHE A 379 -21.47 8.22 -6.62
C PHE A 379 -21.38 9.73 -6.87
N ALA A 380 -22.26 10.53 -6.21
CA ALA A 380 -22.28 11.98 -6.37
C ALA A 380 -20.98 12.67 -5.88
N ASN A 381 -20.28 12.09 -4.92
CA ASN A 381 -19.00 12.59 -4.38
C ASN A 381 -17.76 11.91 -4.99
N GLY A 382 -17.91 11.08 -6.01
CA GLY A 382 -16.79 10.41 -6.66
C GLY A 382 -16.08 9.36 -5.81
N ILE A 383 -16.72 8.84 -4.75
CA ILE A 383 -16.17 7.79 -3.89
C ILE A 383 -16.32 6.46 -4.62
N ALA A 384 -15.19 5.83 -4.97
CA ALA A 384 -15.19 4.55 -5.66
C ALA A 384 -15.67 3.40 -4.75
N LEU A 385 -16.20 2.36 -5.40
CA LEU A 385 -16.51 1.10 -4.76
C LEU A 385 -15.20 0.30 -4.61
N GLN A 386 -14.82 0.02 -3.37
CA GLN A 386 -13.58 -0.67 -3.04
C GLN A 386 -13.73 -1.38 -1.68
N ARG A 387 -12.77 -2.23 -1.29
CA ARG A 387 -12.84 -3.07 -0.08
C ARG A 387 -13.27 -2.29 1.17
N MET A 388 -12.68 -1.10 1.41
CA MET A 388 -12.97 -0.29 2.62
C MET A 388 -14.38 0.26 2.62
N SER A 389 -14.88 0.74 1.48
CA SER A 389 -16.24 1.27 1.37
C SER A 389 -17.31 0.17 1.49
N LEU A 390 -17.03 -1.03 0.98
CA LEU A 390 -17.93 -2.18 1.10
C LEU A 390 -17.95 -2.73 2.53
N ALA A 391 -16.78 -2.88 3.15
CA ALA A 391 -16.68 -3.24 4.56
C ALA A 391 -17.42 -2.24 5.45
N ALA A 392 -17.32 -0.94 5.15
CA ALA A 392 -18.04 0.12 5.86
C ALA A 392 -19.57 -0.06 5.80
N ILE A 393 -20.13 -0.43 4.63
CA ILE A 393 -21.56 -0.70 4.48
C ILE A 393 -21.97 -1.92 5.32
N ILE A 394 -21.15 -2.98 5.35
CA ILE A 394 -21.42 -4.18 6.16
C ILE A 394 -21.37 -3.84 7.66
N ILE A 395 -20.38 -3.08 8.11
CA ILE A 395 -20.29 -2.62 9.51
C ILE A 395 -21.49 -1.74 9.88
N ALA A 396 -21.80 -0.77 9.01
CA ALA A 396 -22.92 0.14 9.23
C ALA A 396 -24.26 -0.63 9.29
N MET A 397 -24.42 -1.71 8.51
CA MET A 397 -25.66 -2.45 8.37
C MET A 397 -26.24 -2.91 9.72
N GLY A 398 -25.39 -3.41 10.62
CA GLY A 398 -25.81 -3.76 11.97
C GLY A 398 -26.40 -2.58 12.75
N MET A 399 -25.82 -1.38 12.56
CA MET A 399 -26.26 -0.16 13.21
C MET A 399 -27.43 0.56 12.51
N LEU A 400 -27.63 0.29 11.20
CA LEU A 400 -28.67 0.94 10.39
C LEU A 400 -30.08 0.57 10.82
N VAL A 401 -30.28 -0.66 11.23
CA VAL A 401 -31.58 -1.21 11.60
C VAL A 401 -32.06 -0.68 12.96
N ASP A 402 -31.15 -0.35 13.86
CA ASP A 402 -31.46 0.00 15.26
C ASP A 402 -32.40 1.19 15.38
N ASN A 403 -32.21 2.25 14.58
CA ASN A 403 -33.07 3.44 14.63
C ASN A 403 -34.51 3.10 14.27
N ALA A 404 -34.69 2.28 13.24
CA ALA A 404 -36.01 1.81 12.80
C ALA A 404 -36.66 0.86 13.81
N ILE A 405 -35.89 -0.03 14.47
CA ILE A 405 -36.36 -0.92 15.53
C ILE A 405 -36.94 -0.08 16.69
N VAL A 406 -36.16 0.89 17.20
CA VAL A 406 -36.60 1.71 18.37
C VAL A 406 -37.86 2.51 18.06
N VAL A 407 -37.94 3.14 16.86
CA VAL A 407 -39.13 3.91 16.46
C VAL A 407 -40.35 2.99 16.25
N SER A 408 -40.16 1.84 15.57
CA SER A 408 -41.22 0.88 15.31
C SER A 408 -41.74 0.25 16.59
N ASP A 409 -40.86 -0.23 17.48
CA ASP A 409 -41.22 -0.82 18.75
C ASP A 409 -41.98 0.17 19.64
N SER A 410 -41.47 1.41 19.76
CA SER A 410 -42.12 2.49 20.50
C SER A 410 -43.54 2.80 19.94
N ALA A 411 -43.73 2.79 18.59
CA ALA A 411 -45.01 3.02 17.95
C ALA A 411 -45.96 1.86 18.22
N LEU A 412 -45.51 0.61 18.18
CA LEU A 412 -46.29 -0.60 18.47
C LEU A 412 -46.74 -0.63 19.93
N VAL A 413 -45.82 -0.36 20.86
CA VAL A 413 -46.15 -0.29 22.31
C VAL A 413 -47.20 0.81 22.58
N ASN A 414 -47.07 1.97 21.95
CA ASN A 414 -48.08 3.04 22.10
C ASN A 414 -49.43 2.65 21.53
N MET A 415 -49.46 1.87 20.43
CA MET A 415 -50.70 1.35 19.86
C MET A 415 -51.33 0.28 20.75
N GLN A 416 -50.55 -0.61 21.35
CA GLN A 416 -50.99 -1.61 22.33
C GLN A 416 -51.54 -0.99 23.61
N ARG A 417 -51.04 0.19 23.99
CA ARG A 417 -51.58 1.01 25.09
C ARG A 417 -52.91 1.73 24.74
N GLY A 418 -53.53 1.41 23.58
CA GLY A 418 -54.82 1.95 23.13
C GLY A 418 -54.76 3.28 22.40
N MET A 419 -53.58 3.86 22.10
CA MET A 419 -53.51 5.13 21.40
C MET A 419 -53.95 4.99 19.93
N ARG A 420 -54.56 6.04 19.38
CA ARG A 420 -54.88 6.08 17.94
C ARG A 420 -53.59 6.00 17.13
N LYS A 421 -53.59 5.18 16.07
CA LYS A 421 -52.40 4.86 15.25
C LYS A 421 -51.56 6.07 14.88
N ARG A 422 -52.15 7.15 14.37
CA ARG A 422 -51.43 8.35 13.97
C ARG A 422 -50.80 9.09 15.16
N ILE A 423 -51.50 9.10 16.32
CA ILE A 423 -51.00 9.73 17.54
C ILE A 423 -49.83 8.89 18.11
N ALA A 424 -49.99 7.57 18.12
CA ALA A 424 -48.98 6.63 18.57
C ALA A 424 -47.67 6.78 17.77
N ILE A 425 -47.75 6.84 16.43
CA ILE A 425 -46.60 7.06 15.54
C ILE A 425 -45.95 8.42 15.81
N MET A 426 -46.74 9.50 15.86
CA MET A 426 -46.20 10.85 16.09
C MET A 426 -45.54 10.98 17.44
N ARG A 427 -46.09 10.35 18.48
CA ARG A 427 -45.50 10.36 19.83
C ARG A 427 -44.20 9.57 19.86
N ALA A 428 -44.20 8.36 19.26
CA ALA A 428 -42.98 7.54 19.16
C ALA A 428 -41.87 8.31 18.45
N CYS A 429 -42.12 8.88 17.27
CA CYS A 429 -41.10 9.62 16.54
C CYS A 429 -40.62 10.87 17.29
N SER A 430 -41.52 11.63 17.93
CA SER A 430 -41.15 12.88 18.63
C SER A 430 -40.34 12.64 19.90
N SER A 431 -40.60 11.53 20.61
CA SER A 431 -39.86 11.19 21.84
C SER A 431 -38.46 10.63 21.52
N THR A 432 -38.32 9.87 20.43
CA THR A 432 -37.07 9.16 20.10
C THR A 432 -36.14 9.94 19.16
N ALA A 433 -36.65 10.94 18.43
CA ALA A 433 -35.90 11.63 17.38
C ALA A 433 -34.58 12.26 17.85
N LEU A 434 -34.59 13.00 18.97
CA LEU A 434 -33.39 13.69 19.48
C LEU A 434 -32.40 12.70 20.15
N PRO A 435 -32.83 11.77 21.00
CA PRO A 435 -31.92 10.75 21.54
C PRO A 435 -31.26 9.91 20.44
N LEU A 436 -31.99 9.51 19.40
CA LEU A 436 -31.44 8.74 18.27
C LEU A 436 -30.48 9.57 17.44
N LEU A 437 -30.75 10.88 17.22
CA LEU A 437 -29.80 11.76 16.53
C LEU A 437 -28.50 11.89 17.31
N ALA A 438 -28.58 12.14 18.60
CA ALA A 438 -27.40 12.25 19.46
C ALA A 438 -26.59 10.94 19.47
N ALA A 439 -27.28 9.80 19.60
CA ALA A 439 -26.65 8.49 19.54
C ALA A 439 -25.98 8.21 18.19
N THR A 440 -26.65 8.60 17.07
CA THR A 440 -26.09 8.47 15.72
C THR A 440 -24.86 9.38 15.53
N ALA A 441 -24.94 10.64 15.98
CA ALA A 441 -23.82 11.58 15.92
C ALA A 441 -22.61 11.06 16.73
N ILE A 442 -22.85 10.53 17.94
CA ILE A 442 -21.80 9.92 18.75
C ILE A 442 -21.19 8.71 18.06
N ALA A 443 -22.00 7.84 17.47
CA ALA A 443 -21.49 6.67 16.74
C ALA A 443 -20.60 7.09 15.54
N ILE A 444 -20.89 8.20 14.88
CA ILE A 444 -20.03 8.75 13.82
C ILE A 444 -18.75 9.33 14.43
N LEU A 445 -18.86 10.06 15.54
CA LEU A 445 -17.72 10.69 16.20
C LEU A 445 -16.68 9.70 16.73
N THR A 446 -17.08 8.45 17.07
CA THR A 446 -16.11 7.43 17.48
C THR A 446 -15.10 7.09 16.39
N PHE A 447 -15.44 7.28 15.10
CA PHE A 447 -14.55 7.08 13.97
C PHE A 447 -13.75 8.35 13.59
N LEU A 448 -14.01 9.49 14.22
CA LEU A 448 -13.36 10.77 13.91
C LEU A 448 -11.82 10.72 13.99
N PRO A 449 -11.20 10.04 14.98
CA PRO A 449 -9.75 9.92 15.04
C PRO A 449 -9.12 9.28 13.80
N ILE A 450 -9.81 8.32 13.18
CA ILE A 450 -9.38 7.68 11.92
C ILE A 450 -9.42 8.70 10.77
N TYR A 451 -10.51 9.44 10.66
CA TYR A 451 -10.70 10.41 9.56
C TYR A 451 -9.68 11.55 9.56
N TYR A 452 -9.31 12.04 10.75
CA TYR A 452 -8.32 13.11 10.90
C TYR A 452 -6.87 12.61 11.02
N SER A 453 -6.65 11.30 11.06
CA SER A 453 -5.29 10.75 11.08
C SER A 453 -4.54 11.11 9.79
N PRO A 454 -3.41 11.85 9.86
CA PRO A 454 -2.64 12.22 8.69
C PRO A 454 -1.80 11.06 8.12
N HIS A 455 -1.79 9.93 8.82
CA HIS A 455 -1.07 8.74 8.40
C HIS A 455 -1.74 8.08 7.19
N ILE A 456 -0.96 7.35 6.39
CA ILE A 456 -1.43 6.62 5.19
C ILE A 456 -2.63 5.69 5.50
N THR A 457 -2.62 5.05 6.67
CA THR A 457 -3.72 4.21 7.14
C THR A 457 -5.01 5.00 7.40
N GLY A 458 -4.89 6.27 7.82
CA GLY A 458 -6.03 7.19 7.94
C GLY A 458 -6.64 7.52 6.58
N GLU A 459 -5.81 7.76 5.55
CA GLU A 459 -6.27 8.00 4.19
C GLU A 459 -6.97 6.77 3.62
N LEU A 460 -6.39 5.57 3.79
CA LEU A 460 -6.98 4.31 3.36
C LEU A 460 -8.35 4.05 3.98
N LEU A 461 -8.54 4.37 5.27
CA LEU A 461 -9.82 4.20 5.97
C LEU A 461 -10.74 5.42 5.92
N SER A 462 -10.33 6.53 5.31
CA SER A 462 -11.16 7.74 5.24
C SER A 462 -12.52 7.48 4.60
N SER A 463 -12.54 6.70 3.52
CA SER A 463 -13.78 6.27 2.83
C SER A 463 -14.69 5.44 3.74
N LEU A 464 -14.13 4.59 4.61
CA LEU A 464 -14.89 3.82 5.60
C LEU A 464 -15.66 4.76 6.54
N VAL A 465 -14.99 5.79 7.07
CA VAL A 465 -15.61 6.75 8.00
C VAL A 465 -16.73 7.55 7.32
N ILE A 466 -16.49 8.02 6.09
CA ILE A 466 -17.49 8.77 5.32
C ILE A 466 -18.71 7.90 5.03
N VAL A 467 -18.50 6.67 4.56
CA VAL A 467 -19.58 5.74 4.20
C VAL A 467 -20.41 5.35 5.43
N ILE A 468 -19.77 5.04 6.57
CA ILE A 468 -20.48 4.79 7.83
C ILE A 468 -21.29 6.03 8.24
N GLY A 469 -20.67 7.23 8.20
CA GLY A 469 -21.32 8.47 8.60
C GLY A 469 -22.58 8.78 7.78
N VAL A 470 -22.46 8.70 6.45
CA VAL A 470 -23.58 8.90 5.51
C VAL A 470 -24.67 7.86 5.72
N SER A 471 -24.30 6.57 5.84
CA SER A 471 -25.24 5.46 6.05
C SER A 471 -26.04 5.65 7.33
N LEU A 472 -25.38 5.97 8.45
CA LEU A 472 -26.04 6.16 9.74
C LEU A 472 -26.97 7.38 9.75
N MET A 473 -26.60 8.49 9.08
CA MET A 473 -27.45 9.65 8.93
C MET A 473 -28.71 9.32 8.13
N PHE A 474 -28.59 8.58 7.03
CA PHE A 474 -29.78 8.11 6.28
C PHE A 474 -30.65 7.16 7.09
N SER A 475 -30.07 6.28 7.87
CA SER A 475 -30.82 5.42 8.79
C SER A 475 -31.69 6.24 9.74
N TRP A 476 -31.13 7.30 10.34
CA TRP A 476 -31.92 8.20 11.21
C TRP A 476 -33.03 8.94 10.45
N VAL A 477 -32.75 9.43 9.24
CA VAL A 477 -33.76 10.08 8.38
C VAL A 477 -34.90 9.13 8.02
N PHE A 478 -34.57 7.89 7.59
CA PHE A 478 -35.59 6.89 7.21
C PHE A 478 -36.35 6.35 8.41
N ALA A 479 -35.72 6.23 9.57
CA ALA A 479 -36.41 5.90 10.81
C ALA A 479 -37.51 6.91 11.17
N LEU A 480 -37.37 8.19 10.76
CA LEU A 480 -38.35 9.25 11.02
C LEU A 480 -39.26 9.58 9.82
N THR A 481 -39.01 9.03 8.63
CA THR A 481 -39.79 9.29 7.43
C THR A 481 -40.41 8.01 6.86
N GLN A 482 -39.60 7.07 6.40
CA GLN A 482 -40.04 5.83 5.77
C GLN A 482 -40.69 4.89 6.79
N THR A 483 -40.06 4.64 7.94
CA THR A 483 -40.57 3.72 8.96
C THR A 483 -41.95 4.14 9.48
N PRO A 484 -42.23 5.37 9.94
CA PRO A 484 -43.54 5.81 10.35
C PRO A 484 -44.57 5.81 9.21
N PHE A 485 -44.13 6.13 7.99
CA PHE A 485 -45.01 6.07 6.81
C PHE A 485 -45.46 4.64 6.52
N PHE A 486 -44.53 3.67 6.53
CA PHE A 486 -44.88 2.25 6.32
C PHE A 486 -45.69 1.68 7.46
N ILE A 487 -45.42 2.04 8.73
CA ILE A 487 -46.27 1.67 9.85
C ILE A 487 -47.71 2.19 9.59
N GLN A 488 -47.86 3.45 9.15
CA GLN A 488 -49.18 4.03 8.87
C GLN A 488 -49.92 3.29 7.76
N GLU A 489 -49.24 2.84 6.71
CA GLU A 489 -49.91 2.17 5.57
C GLU A 489 -50.15 0.66 5.80
N PHE A 490 -49.17 -0.07 6.31
CA PHE A 490 -49.17 -1.55 6.27
C PHE A 490 -49.44 -2.24 7.61
N VAL A 491 -49.24 -1.58 8.75
CA VAL A 491 -49.47 -2.21 10.07
C VAL A 491 -50.94 -2.07 10.47
N ARG A 492 -51.58 -3.15 10.87
CA ARG A 492 -52.94 -3.13 11.38
C ARG A 492 -52.98 -2.63 12.81
N ARG A 493 -54.17 -2.10 13.25
CA ARG A 493 -54.39 -1.77 14.64
C ARG A 493 -54.50 -3.08 15.44
N PRO A 494 -53.98 -3.13 16.68
CA PRO A 494 -54.23 -4.28 17.58
C PRO A 494 -55.72 -4.47 17.79
N ARG A 495 -56.13 -5.74 17.91
CA ARG A 495 -57.54 -6.07 18.23
C ARG A 495 -57.82 -5.76 19.71
N PRO A 496 -59.07 -5.50 20.11
CA PRO A 496 -59.43 -5.25 21.51
C PRO A 496 -58.89 -6.31 22.50
N ASP A 497 -58.87 -7.56 22.07
CA ASP A 497 -58.42 -8.72 22.86
C ASP A 497 -56.88 -8.69 23.08
N GLU A 498 -56.14 -8.01 22.21
CA GLU A 498 -54.69 -7.83 22.30
C GLU A 498 -54.30 -6.61 23.19
N LEU A 499 -55.27 -5.77 23.59
CA LEU A 499 -55.08 -4.58 24.40
C LEU A 499 -55.11 -4.84 25.93
N THR A 500 -55.51 -6.02 26.37
CA THR A 500 -55.75 -6.38 27.75
C THR A 500 -54.65 -7.16 28.44
N GLY A 501 -53.57 -7.55 27.66
CA GLY A 501 -52.45 -8.31 28.22
C GLY A 501 -51.38 -7.41 28.85
N GLU A 502 -50.78 -7.86 29.94
CA GLU A 502 -49.54 -7.25 30.48
C GLU A 502 -48.44 -7.32 29.41
N LEU A 503 -47.93 -6.14 28.98
CA LEU A 503 -47.02 -5.97 27.85
C LEU A 503 -45.68 -6.71 27.98
N PHE A 504 -45.25 -7.03 29.19
CA PHE A 504 -44.00 -7.69 29.49
C PHE A 504 -44.17 -8.80 30.57
N SER A 505 -45.11 -9.70 30.34
CA SER A 505 -45.39 -10.86 31.20
C SER A 505 -44.83 -12.15 30.56
N GLY A 506 -44.48 -13.13 31.40
CA GLY A 506 -43.97 -14.42 31.01
C GLY A 506 -42.73 -14.87 31.77
N LYS A 507 -42.50 -16.18 31.85
CA LYS A 507 -41.42 -16.81 32.63
C LYS A 507 -40.03 -16.21 32.33
N TYR A 508 -39.79 -15.83 31.07
CA TYR A 508 -38.53 -15.19 30.66
C TYR A 508 -38.34 -13.80 31.33
N TYR A 509 -39.36 -12.95 31.29
CA TYR A 509 -39.29 -11.62 31.90
C TYR A 509 -39.24 -11.68 33.42
N ASP A 510 -39.91 -12.66 34.03
CA ASP A 510 -39.88 -12.86 35.48
C ASP A 510 -38.49 -13.32 35.97
N TYR A 511 -37.87 -14.23 35.25
CA TYR A 511 -36.50 -14.66 35.54
C TYR A 511 -35.51 -13.50 35.39
N PHE A 512 -35.62 -12.73 34.28
CA PHE A 512 -34.78 -11.57 34.03
C PHE A 512 -35.01 -10.49 35.11
N ARG A 513 -36.25 -10.22 35.50
CA ARG A 513 -36.60 -9.30 36.58
C ARG A 513 -35.95 -9.72 37.93
N SER A 514 -35.96 -10.99 38.23
CA SER A 514 -35.39 -11.57 39.44
C SER A 514 -33.83 -11.44 39.39
N SER A 515 -33.22 -11.77 38.27
CA SER A 515 -31.74 -11.60 38.07
C SER A 515 -31.32 -10.14 38.22
N LEU A 516 -32.08 -9.21 37.65
CA LEU A 516 -31.80 -7.78 37.74
C LEU A 516 -31.91 -7.25 39.16
N ARG A 517 -32.92 -7.70 39.88
CA ARG A 517 -33.07 -7.39 41.31
C ARG A 517 -31.90 -7.88 42.17
N LEU A 518 -31.39 -9.09 41.86
CA LEU A 518 -30.24 -9.68 42.54
C LEU A 518 -28.97 -8.84 42.31
N VAL A 519 -28.70 -8.48 41.03
CA VAL A 519 -27.53 -7.70 40.62
C VAL A 519 -27.55 -6.30 41.25
N ILE A 520 -28.71 -5.63 41.27
CA ILE A 520 -28.87 -4.31 41.90
C ILE A 520 -28.72 -4.39 43.44
N LYS A 521 -29.21 -5.48 44.07
CA LYS A 521 -29.06 -5.72 45.52
C LYS A 521 -27.58 -5.83 45.89
N TYR A 522 -26.79 -6.61 45.13
CA TYR A 522 -25.36 -6.82 45.36
C TYR A 522 -24.48 -5.89 44.55
N ARG A 523 -24.89 -4.64 44.27
CA ARG A 523 -24.26 -3.68 43.36
C ARG A 523 -22.76 -3.51 43.53
N TYR A 524 -22.21 -3.52 44.76
CA TYR A 524 -20.79 -3.39 45.03
C TYR A 524 -20.00 -4.65 44.60
N ALA A 525 -20.55 -5.83 44.90
CA ALA A 525 -19.97 -7.08 44.48
C ALA A 525 -19.96 -7.24 42.92
N THR A 526 -21.06 -6.81 42.28
CA THR A 526 -21.17 -6.83 40.80
C THR A 526 -20.13 -5.90 40.16
N VAL A 527 -20.00 -4.66 40.64
CA VAL A 527 -18.99 -3.74 40.09
C VAL A 527 -17.58 -4.24 40.41
N GLY A 528 -17.33 -4.80 41.59
CA GLY A 528 -16.04 -5.39 41.97
C GLY A 528 -15.65 -6.57 41.10
N SER A 529 -16.56 -7.52 40.86
CA SER A 529 -16.31 -8.69 39.98
C SER A 529 -16.01 -8.28 38.53
N LEU A 530 -16.73 -7.28 38.01
CA LEU A 530 -16.52 -6.75 36.69
C LEU A 530 -15.18 -6.02 36.56
N SER A 531 -14.76 -5.27 37.60
CA SER A 531 -13.44 -4.63 37.61
C SER A 531 -12.32 -5.67 37.62
N VAL A 532 -12.45 -6.77 38.35
CA VAL A 532 -11.49 -7.89 38.32
C VAL A 532 -11.46 -8.52 36.95
N LEU A 533 -12.61 -8.79 36.33
CA LEU A 533 -12.70 -9.37 34.99
C LEU A 533 -12.06 -8.44 33.94
N LEU A 534 -12.25 -7.13 34.05
CA LEU A 534 -11.61 -6.14 33.20
C LEU A 534 -10.07 -6.19 33.32
N VAL A 535 -9.55 -6.27 34.57
CA VAL A 535 -8.10 -6.39 34.80
C VAL A 535 -7.55 -7.68 34.19
N ILE A 536 -8.24 -8.81 34.37
CA ILE A 536 -7.86 -10.09 33.76
C ILE A 536 -7.86 -9.97 32.23
N SER A 537 -8.88 -9.35 31.66
CA SER A 537 -8.98 -9.14 30.21
C SER A 537 -7.88 -8.23 29.67
N ALA A 538 -7.58 -7.14 30.39
CA ALA A 538 -6.47 -6.25 30.03
C ALA A 538 -5.11 -6.99 30.08
N TRP A 539 -4.92 -7.83 31.09
CA TRP A 539 -3.72 -8.68 31.20
C TRP A 539 -3.66 -9.71 30.07
N SER A 540 -4.79 -10.28 29.64
CA SER A 540 -4.85 -11.27 28.57
C SER A 540 -4.49 -10.70 27.20
N PHE A 541 -4.56 -9.38 26.99
CA PHE A 541 -4.13 -8.73 25.74
C PHE A 541 -2.64 -8.92 25.41
N GLN A 542 -1.81 -9.27 26.39
CA GLN A 542 -0.41 -9.59 26.13
C GLN A 542 -0.21 -10.90 25.33
N PHE A 543 -1.20 -11.81 25.38
CA PHE A 543 -1.17 -13.07 24.64
C PHE A 543 -1.77 -13.01 23.24
N ILE A 544 -2.36 -11.86 22.86
CA ILE A 544 -2.94 -11.66 21.54
C ILE A 544 -1.84 -11.18 20.60
N PRO A 545 -1.60 -11.86 19.46
CA PRO A 545 -0.64 -11.41 18.46
C PRO A 545 -0.96 -10.01 17.96
N LYS A 546 0.07 -9.19 17.76
CA LYS A 546 -0.08 -7.80 17.33
C LYS A 546 0.51 -7.64 15.94
N VAL A 547 -0.35 -7.52 14.95
CA VAL A 547 0.03 -7.27 13.55
C VAL A 547 -0.65 -5.99 13.10
N PHE A 548 0.11 -5.00 12.64
CA PHE A 548 -0.44 -3.69 12.31
C PHE A 548 -1.42 -3.76 11.14
N VAL A 549 -0.99 -4.36 10.03
CA VAL A 549 -1.81 -4.60 8.84
C VAL A 549 -1.67 -6.06 8.46
N PRO A 550 -2.76 -6.83 8.30
CA PRO A 550 -2.69 -8.23 7.95
C PRO A 550 -2.23 -8.44 6.50
N SER A 551 -1.60 -9.58 6.24
CA SER A 551 -1.31 -10.05 4.89
C SER A 551 -2.60 -10.43 4.16
N LEU A 552 -2.58 -10.31 2.82
CA LEU A 552 -3.70 -10.65 1.96
C LEU A 552 -3.64 -12.11 1.51
N ASP A 553 -4.78 -12.71 1.33
CA ASP A 553 -4.92 -14.07 0.79
C ASP A 553 -5.07 -13.99 -0.74
N LYS A 554 -3.95 -13.90 -1.43
CA LYS A 554 -3.87 -13.88 -2.90
C LYS A 554 -3.29 -15.19 -3.43
N GLN A 555 -3.55 -15.47 -4.72
CA GLN A 555 -2.93 -16.60 -5.43
C GLN A 555 -1.47 -16.33 -5.83
N TYR A 556 -0.88 -15.24 -5.36
CA TYR A 556 0.47 -14.79 -5.66
C TYR A 556 1.28 -14.60 -4.38
N PHE A 557 2.59 -14.84 -4.48
CA PHE A 557 3.58 -14.41 -3.51
C PHE A 557 4.90 -14.12 -4.22
N THR A 558 5.81 -13.39 -3.57
CA THR A 558 7.11 -13.05 -4.14
C THR A 558 8.25 -13.70 -3.36
N LEU A 559 9.32 -14.02 -4.08
CA LEU A 559 10.62 -14.32 -3.50
C LEU A 559 11.60 -13.24 -3.93
N ASP A 560 12.16 -12.53 -2.99
CA ASP A 560 13.25 -11.60 -3.21
C ASP A 560 14.57 -12.29 -2.88
N MET A 561 15.53 -12.20 -3.79
CA MET A 561 16.84 -12.84 -3.67
C MET A 561 17.93 -11.80 -3.82
N TRP A 562 18.89 -11.82 -2.91
CA TRP A 562 20.11 -11.02 -2.99
C TRP A 562 21.33 -11.96 -2.91
N LEU A 563 22.18 -11.86 -3.90
CA LEU A 563 23.54 -12.41 -3.86
C LEU A 563 24.49 -11.39 -3.21
N PRO A 564 25.69 -11.81 -2.82
CA PRO A 564 26.69 -10.86 -2.30
C PRO A 564 26.91 -9.68 -3.25
N GLU A 565 27.15 -8.50 -2.71
CA GLU A 565 27.46 -7.32 -3.50
C GLU A 565 28.71 -7.54 -4.34
N GLY A 566 28.67 -7.10 -5.60
CA GLY A 566 29.74 -7.35 -6.59
C GLY A 566 29.50 -8.58 -7.45
N THR A 567 28.41 -9.34 -7.23
CA THR A 567 28.02 -10.46 -8.10
C THR A 567 27.56 -9.92 -9.47
N ALA A 568 28.03 -10.55 -10.56
CA ALA A 568 27.60 -10.23 -11.90
C ALA A 568 26.13 -10.59 -12.13
N ILE A 569 25.45 -9.82 -12.98
CA ILE A 569 24.01 -10.02 -13.26
C ILE A 569 23.72 -11.37 -13.91
N GLU A 570 24.66 -11.89 -14.69
CA GLU A 570 24.57 -13.20 -15.36
C GLU A 570 24.54 -14.35 -14.34
N GLU A 571 25.29 -14.21 -13.24
CA GLU A 571 25.28 -15.17 -12.17
C GLU A 571 23.96 -15.08 -11.39
N THR A 572 23.45 -13.87 -11.17
CA THR A 572 22.14 -13.66 -10.58
C THR A 572 21.02 -14.26 -11.43
N ASP A 573 21.10 -14.10 -12.76
CA ASP A 573 20.18 -14.74 -13.70
C ASP A 573 20.23 -16.27 -13.64
N ARG A 574 21.43 -16.84 -13.52
CA ARG A 574 21.61 -18.28 -13.36
C ARG A 574 20.91 -18.82 -12.09
N TYR A 575 21.16 -18.19 -10.95
CA TYR A 575 20.50 -18.55 -9.68
C TYR A 575 18.98 -18.39 -9.76
N ALA A 576 18.49 -17.28 -10.34
CA ALA A 576 17.08 -17.02 -10.46
C ALA A 576 16.38 -18.04 -11.38
N THR A 577 17.05 -18.45 -12.48
CA THR A 577 16.56 -19.45 -13.42
C THR A 577 16.46 -20.83 -12.76
N ASP A 578 17.52 -21.29 -12.07
CA ASP A 578 17.54 -22.58 -11.36
C ASP A 578 16.47 -22.61 -10.24
N MET A 579 16.32 -21.50 -9.51
CA MET A 579 15.28 -21.37 -8.49
C MET A 579 13.87 -21.40 -9.08
N ALA A 580 13.64 -20.73 -10.23
CA ALA A 580 12.37 -20.74 -10.92
C ALA A 580 12.00 -22.14 -11.42
N GLU A 581 12.96 -22.89 -11.96
CA GLU A 581 12.77 -24.30 -12.35
C GLU A 581 12.36 -25.15 -11.15
N SER A 582 13.08 -25.01 -10.05
CA SER A 582 12.78 -25.72 -8.81
C SER A 582 11.38 -25.43 -8.26
N ILE A 583 10.89 -24.19 -8.41
CA ILE A 583 9.53 -23.80 -7.96
C ILE A 583 8.47 -24.28 -8.94
N GLN A 584 8.78 -24.37 -10.22
CA GLN A 584 7.85 -24.89 -11.25
C GLN A 584 7.58 -26.40 -11.09
N GLU A 585 8.46 -27.16 -10.47
CA GLU A 585 8.23 -28.59 -10.19
C GLU A 585 7.07 -28.84 -9.22
N TYR A 586 6.69 -27.85 -8.40
CA TYR A 586 5.55 -27.96 -7.49
C TYR A 586 4.22 -27.91 -8.24
N SER A 587 3.36 -28.88 -8.01
CA SER A 587 2.05 -29.00 -8.69
C SER A 587 1.10 -27.84 -8.44
N GLN A 588 1.31 -27.09 -7.36
CA GLN A 588 0.56 -25.89 -6.98
C GLN A 588 0.91 -24.67 -7.86
N THR A 589 2.10 -24.67 -8.47
CA THR A 589 2.59 -23.55 -9.26
C THR A 589 1.91 -23.52 -10.64
N GLU A 590 1.36 -22.36 -11.00
CA GLU A 590 0.82 -22.09 -12.35
C GLU A 590 1.85 -21.40 -13.24
N MET A 591 2.57 -20.41 -12.68
CA MET A 591 3.54 -19.60 -13.42
C MET A 591 4.59 -19.01 -12.48
N VAL A 592 5.82 -18.90 -12.96
CA VAL A 592 6.89 -18.14 -12.28
C VAL A 592 7.39 -17.07 -13.24
N SER A 593 7.38 -15.81 -12.80
CA SER A 593 7.98 -14.68 -13.53
C SER A 593 9.19 -14.17 -12.75
N SER A 594 10.34 -14.14 -13.40
CA SER A 594 11.61 -13.73 -12.80
C SER A 594 12.04 -12.36 -13.32
N TYR A 595 12.46 -11.50 -12.42
CA TYR A 595 12.94 -10.13 -12.66
C TYR A 595 14.33 -10.02 -12.06
N ILE A 596 15.34 -9.87 -12.91
CA ILE A 596 16.75 -9.93 -12.54
C ILE A 596 17.38 -8.56 -12.75
N GLY A 597 18.23 -8.11 -11.82
CA GLY A 597 18.95 -6.85 -11.89
C GLY A 597 18.15 -5.61 -11.52
N ARG A 598 16.84 -5.72 -11.39
CA ARG A 598 15.93 -4.61 -11.01
C ARG A 598 14.59 -5.17 -10.60
N THR A 599 13.88 -4.50 -9.67
CA THR A 599 12.47 -4.81 -9.38
C THR A 599 11.58 -4.60 -10.61
N PRO A 600 10.51 -5.40 -10.76
CA PRO A 600 9.50 -5.15 -11.78
C PRO A 600 8.81 -3.80 -11.61
N PRO A 601 8.08 -3.31 -12.62
CA PRO A 601 7.15 -2.20 -12.43
C PRO A 601 6.22 -2.47 -11.25
N ARG A 602 5.86 -1.45 -10.50
CA ARG A 602 5.00 -1.60 -9.33
C ARG A 602 3.59 -2.02 -9.72
N TYR A 603 3.37 -3.32 -9.89
CA TYR A 603 2.07 -3.88 -10.29
C TYR A 603 1.10 -4.02 -9.11
N TYR A 604 1.57 -3.96 -7.88
CA TYR A 604 0.76 -3.97 -6.67
C TYR A 604 1.33 -3.01 -5.60
N LEU A 605 0.45 -2.56 -4.69
CA LEU A 605 0.77 -1.57 -3.65
C LEU A 605 1.96 -1.96 -2.78
N SER A 606 2.04 -3.21 -2.34
CA SER A 606 3.10 -3.66 -1.44
C SER A 606 4.45 -3.91 -2.12
N ASN A 607 4.53 -3.87 -3.46
CA ASN A 607 5.82 -4.06 -4.13
C ASN A 607 6.78 -2.92 -3.82
N VAL A 608 7.96 -3.27 -3.35
CA VAL A 608 9.08 -2.33 -3.18
C VAL A 608 9.72 -2.08 -4.54
N SER A 609 10.13 -0.85 -4.82
CA SER A 609 10.83 -0.51 -6.05
C SER A 609 12.29 -0.18 -5.74
N PHE A 610 13.19 -1.07 -6.15
CA PHE A 610 14.63 -0.83 -6.13
C PHE A 610 15.13 -0.40 -7.51
N GLY A 611 16.13 0.47 -7.55
CA GLY A 611 16.86 0.79 -8.76
C GLY A 611 17.69 -0.41 -9.29
N PRO A 612 18.51 -0.23 -10.31
CA PRO A 612 19.38 -1.28 -10.82
C PRO A 612 20.30 -1.84 -9.73
N GLN A 613 20.26 -3.14 -9.52
CA GLN A 613 21.07 -3.91 -8.58
C GLN A 613 21.42 -5.26 -9.21
N PRO A 614 22.61 -5.42 -9.79
CA PRO A 614 22.99 -6.64 -10.52
C PRO A 614 22.87 -7.93 -9.71
N ASN A 615 23.06 -7.84 -8.38
CA ASN A 615 23.00 -8.96 -7.43
C ASN A 615 21.59 -9.28 -6.92
N TYR A 616 20.55 -8.60 -7.43
CA TYR A 616 19.17 -8.77 -6.99
C TYR A 616 18.29 -9.46 -8.04
N ALA A 617 17.43 -10.35 -7.59
CA ALA A 617 16.33 -10.88 -8.39
C ALA A 617 15.05 -11.00 -7.55
N GLN A 618 13.90 -10.82 -8.23
CA GLN A 618 12.57 -11.11 -7.67
C GLN A 618 11.87 -12.16 -8.53
N LEU A 619 11.31 -13.18 -7.89
CA LEU A 619 10.45 -14.15 -8.52
C LEU A 619 9.01 -13.92 -8.05
N LEU A 620 8.09 -13.71 -8.99
CA LEU A 620 6.65 -13.69 -8.71
C LEU A 620 6.09 -15.06 -9.03
N VAL A 621 5.62 -15.75 -8.00
CA VAL A 621 5.01 -17.07 -8.11
C VAL A 621 3.50 -16.94 -8.13
N LYS A 622 2.86 -17.43 -9.16
CA LYS A 622 1.41 -17.55 -9.28
C LYS A 622 1.01 -19.00 -9.05
N CYS A 623 0.10 -19.23 -8.12
CA CYS A 623 -0.49 -20.53 -7.85
C CYS A 623 -1.92 -20.62 -8.42
N LYS A 624 -2.45 -21.83 -8.50
CA LYS A 624 -3.82 -22.08 -9.04
C LYS A 624 -4.90 -21.50 -8.12
N THR A 625 -4.67 -21.55 -6.81
CA THR A 625 -5.60 -21.02 -5.80
C THR A 625 -4.84 -20.29 -4.69
N SER A 626 -5.53 -19.43 -3.93
CA SER A 626 -4.93 -18.74 -2.77
C SER A 626 -4.57 -19.71 -1.63
N GLY A 627 -5.31 -20.83 -1.48
CA GLY A 627 -4.99 -21.87 -0.51
C GLY A 627 -3.66 -22.56 -0.83
N GLU A 628 -3.48 -22.95 -2.11
CA GLU A 628 -2.21 -23.54 -2.58
C GLU A 628 -1.04 -22.55 -2.48
N ALA A 629 -1.27 -21.26 -2.75
CA ALA A 629 -0.26 -20.22 -2.58
C ALA A 629 0.19 -20.11 -1.11
N ARG A 630 -0.74 -20.23 -0.16
CA ARG A 630 -0.44 -20.20 1.28
C ARG A 630 0.40 -21.41 1.72
N GLU A 631 0.05 -22.61 1.23
CA GLU A 631 0.77 -23.85 1.53
C GLU A 631 2.19 -23.80 0.94
N LEU A 632 2.31 -23.46 -0.35
CA LEU A 632 3.60 -23.40 -1.03
C LEU A 632 4.50 -22.30 -0.44
N HIS A 633 3.94 -21.13 -0.12
CA HIS A 633 4.66 -20.07 0.59
C HIS A 633 5.26 -20.57 1.92
N ALA A 634 4.44 -21.24 2.75
CA ALA A 634 4.91 -21.76 4.04
C ALA A 634 6.02 -22.80 3.86
N LEU A 635 5.88 -23.69 2.87
CA LEU A 635 6.88 -24.71 2.56
C LEU A 635 8.18 -24.08 2.06
N LEU A 636 8.11 -23.13 1.12
CA LEU A 636 9.30 -22.51 0.55
C LEU A 636 10.05 -21.63 1.55
N GLN A 637 9.36 -20.97 2.48
CA GLN A 637 10.02 -20.12 3.48
C GLN A 637 11.05 -20.87 4.31
N ASP A 638 10.82 -22.16 4.57
CA ASP A 638 11.75 -23.01 5.33
C ASP A 638 12.71 -23.81 4.44
N SER A 639 12.23 -24.30 3.28
CA SER A 639 12.99 -25.24 2.44
C SER A 639 13.91 -24.57 1.43
N ILE A 640 13.54 -23.41 0.86
CA ILE A 640 14.27 -22.77 -0.22
C ILE A 640 15.69 -22.35 0.20
N ARG A 641 15.84 -21.90 1.43
CA ARG A 641 17.13 -21.49 2.01
C ARG A 641 18.08 -22.65 2.26
N LEU A 642 17.53 -23.83 2.52
CA LEU A 642 18.35 -25.04 2.68
C LEU A 642 18.90 -25.51 1.33
N LYS A 643 18.11 -25.32 0.26
CA LYS A 643 18.52 -25.64 -1.10
C LYS A 643 19.51 -24.61 -1.67
N TYR A 644 19.32 -23.33 -1.34
CA TYR A 644 20.13 -22.20 -1.79
C TYR A 644 20.71 -21.44 -0.59
N PRO A 645 21.83 -21.89 -0.01
CA PRO A 645 22.39 -21.29 1.21
C PRO A 645 23.15 -19.98 0.97
N GLU A 646 23.62 -19.72 -0.26
CA GLU A 646 24.44 -18.56 -0.59
C GLU A 646 23.62 -17.25 -0.72
N PRO A 647 22.51 -17.22 -1.50
CA PRO A 647 21.71 -16.02 -1.60
C PRO A 647 20.86 -15.79 -0.35
N LEU A 648 20.69 -14.54 -0.01
CA LEU A 648 19.69 -14.11 0.95
C LEU A 648 18.31 -14.15 0.28
N ILE A 649 17.38 -14.94 0.82
CA ILE A 649 16.06 -15.14 0.21
C ILE A 649 14.96 -14.73 1.18
N ASN A 650 14.05 -13.84 0.74
CA ASN A 650 12.84 -13.47 1.45
C ASN A 650 11.60 -13.90 0.66
N VAL A 651 10.74 -14.68 1.32
CA VAL A 651 9.46 -15.12 0.75
C VAL A 651 8.36 -14.26 1.35
N ASN A 652 7.75 -13.41 0.53
CA ASN A 652 6.83 -12.37 0.98
C ASN A 652 5.41 -12.58 0.46
N LYS A 653 4.42 -12.40 1.34
CA LYS A 653 3.00 -12.29 0.95
C LYS A 653 2.67 -10.85 0.57
N PHE A 654 1.60 -10.68 -0.19
CA PHE A 654 1.05 -9.35 -0.44
C PHE A 654 0.40 -8.78 0.82
N GLU A 655 0.60 -7.48 1.06
CA GLU A 655 0.05 -6.74 2.20
C GLU A 655 -0.72 -5.50 1.73
N LEU A 656 -1.60 -4.96 2.59
CA LEU A 656 -2.33 -3.71 2.34
C LEU A 656 -1.50 -2.44 2.61
N SER A 657 -0.29 -2.60 3.13
CA SER A 657 0.68 -1.51 3.30
C SER A 657 1.86 -1.68 2.36
N PRO A 658 2.57 -0.59 1.98
CA PRO A 658 3.83 -0.73 1.29
C PRO A 658 4.79 -1.59 2.11
N LEU A 659 5.37 -2.62 1.48
CA LEU A 659 6.43 -3.41 2.10
C LEU A 659 7.68 -2.53 2.27
N THR A 660 8.39 -2.80 3.34
CA THR A 660 9.73 -2.27 3.59
C THR A 660 10.77 -3.33 3.24
N GLU A 661 12.01 -2.93 3.04
CA GLU A 661 13.11 -3.85 2.70
C GLU A 661 13.34 -4.92 3.78
N ALA A 662 13.07 -4.55 5.04
CA ALA A 662 13.05 -5.47 6.17
C ALA A 662 11.93 -5.10 7.15
N LEU A 663 11.45 -6.05 7.93
CA LEU A 663 10.39 -5.81 8.92
C LEU A 663 10.89 -5.02 10.13
N ILE A 664 12.13 -5.28 10.56
CA ILE A 664 12.77 -4.67 11.72
C ILE A 664 14.09 -4.05 11.30
N GLU A 665 14.26 -2.77 11.56
CA GLU A 665 15.47 -2.01 11.29
C GLU A 665 15.92 -1.27 12.55
N ALA A 666 17.13 -1.58 13.02
CA ALA A 666 17.83 -0.84 14.05
C ALA A 666 18.84 0.11 13.36
N ARG A 667 18.50 1.40 13.25
CA ARG A 667 19.27 2.40 12.50
C ARG A 667 20.17 3.20 13.40
N PHE A 668 21.47 3.20 13.09
CA PHE A 668 22.51 3.95 13.74
C PHE A 668 22.91 5.15 12.88
N LEU A 669 23.13 6.30 13.52
CA LEU A 669 23.59 7.53 12.90
C LEU A 669 24.93 7.93 13.52
N GLY A 670 25.87 8.42 12.71
CA GLY A 670 27.14 8.89 13.22
C GLY A 670 28.11 9.31 12.12
N PRO A 671 29.26 9.90 12.45
CA PRO A 671 30.17 10.48 11.47
C PRO A 671 31.13 9.48 10.79
N ASP A 672 31.41 8.33 11.41
CA ASP A 672 32.42 7.37 10.93
C ASP A 672 31.78 6.05 10.48
N PRO A 673 31.91 5.66 9.20
CA PRO A 673 31.39 4.40 8.67
C PRO A 673 31.88 3.15 9.40
N ALA A 674 33.14 3.13 9.83
CA ALA A 674 33.72 1.95 10.50
C ALA A 674 33.10 1.71 11.88
N VAL A 675 32.82 2.80 12.62
CA VAL A 675 32.12 2.71 13.90
C VAL A 675 30.66 2.32 13.71
N LEU A 676 29.99 2.85 12.66
CA LEU A 676 28.63 2.45 12.30
C LEU A 676 28.56 0.96 11.97
N ASP A 677 29.51 0.44 11.21
CA ASP A 677 29.58 -0.98 10.85
C ASP A 677 29.78 -1.85 12.09
N SER A 678 30.67 -1.43 13.00
CA SER A 678 30.87 -2.13 14.28
C SER A 678 29.60 -2.18 15.13
N LEU A 679 28.87 -1.07 15.29
CA LEU A 679 27.63 -0.98 16.04
C LEU A 679 26.54 -1.84 15.40
N THR A 680 26.43 -1.75 14.08
CA THR A 680 25.49 -2.55 13.29
C THR A 680 25.81 -4.04 13.39
N GLY A 681 27.09 -4.43 13.37
CA GLY A 681 27.54 -5.79 13.56
C GLY A 681 27.12 -6.39 14.90
N VAL A 682 27.28 -5.63 15.99
CA VAL A 682 26.81 -6.04 17.33
C VAL A 682 25.30 -6.23 17.34
N ALA A 683 24.54 -5.31 16.73
CA ALA A 683 23.09 -5.43 16.64
C ALA A 683 22.65 -6.67 15.81
N ILE A 684 23.35 -6.95 14.69
CA ILE A 684 23.12 -8.15 13.87
C ILE A 684 23.39 -9.42 14.67
N ASP A 685 24.44 -9.46 15.50
CA ASP A 685 24.76 -10.61 16.33
C ASP A 685 23.69 -10.84 17.42
N ILE A 686 23.12 -9.76 17.98
CA ILE A 686 21.97 -9.85 18.89
C ILE A 686 20.75 -10.44 18.14
N MET A 687 20.45 -9.93 16.94
CA MET A 687 19.35 -10.43 16.11
C MET A 687 19.53 -11.92 15.76
N ARG A 688 20.73 -12.34 15.33
CA ARG A 688 21.05 -13.74 14.95
C ARG A 688 20.92 -14.73 16.09
N ARG A 689 21.14 -14.31 17.33
CA ARG A 689 20.96 -15.16 18.52
C ARG A 689 19.50 -15.52 18.78
N ASN A 690 18.56 -14.73 18.28
CA ASN A 690 17.13 -15.01 18.41
C ASN A 690 16.68 -16.03 17.32
N PRO A 691 16.20 -17.24 17.72
CA PRO A 691 15.84 -18.29 16.79
C PRO A 691 14.62 -17.96 15.90
N LYS A 692 13.86 -16.90 16.23
CA LYS A 692 12.68 -16.42 15.50
C LYS A 692 13.06 -15.43 14.39
N VAL A 693 14.30 -14.96 14.36
CA VAL A 693 14.82 -14.01 13.36
C VAL A 693 15.28 -14.75 12.11
N THR A 694 15.08 -14.08 10.96
CA THR A 694 15.67 -14.47 9.68
C THR A 694 16.43 -13.28 9.09
N ASP A 695 17.37 -13.54 8.19
CA ASP A 695 18.02 -12.57 7.30
C ASP A 695 18.63 -11.38 8.01
N ALA A 696 19.23 -11.60 9.18
CA ALA A 696 19.94 -10.55 9.89
C ALA A 696 21.16 -10.08 9.08
N ARG A 697 21.12 -8.84 8.58
CA ARG A 697 22.10 -8.25 7.65
C ARG A 697 22.34 -6.78 7.88
N ASN A 698 23.46 -6.30 7.34
CA ASN A 698 23.78 -4.87 7.24
C ASN A 698 23.07 -4.24 6.03
N GLU A 699 22.49 -3.06 6.19
CA GLU A 699 21.82 -2.30 5.13
C GLU A 699 22.76 -1.89 3.97
N TRP A 700 24.05 -1.69 4.24
CA TRP A 700 25.02 -1.32 3.21
C TRP A 700 25.53 -2.54 2.42
N GLY A 701 25.22 -3.77 2.86
CA GLY A 701 25.70 -4.99 2.27
C GLY A 701 27.15 -5.30 2.70
N ASN A 702 27.79 -6.26 2.03
CA ASN A 702 29.21 -6.57 2.22
C ASN A 702 30.08 -5.61 1.43
N MET A 703 31.30 -5.39 1.91
CA MET A 703 32.29 -4.64 1.12
C MET A 703 32.60 -5.35 -0.19
N THR A 704 32.81 -4.60 -1.24
CA THR A 704 33.19 -5.08 -2.57
C THR A 704 34.67 -4.85 -2.83
N TYR A 705 35.24 -5.79 -3.57
CA TYR A 705 36.63 -5.70 -4.00
C TYR A 705 36.75 -4.77 -5.19
N MET A 706 37.68 -3.81 -5.13
CA MET A 706 37.96 -2.91 -6.22
C MET A 706 39.43 -2.94 -6.61
N ILE A 707 39.72 -2.70 -7.89
CA ILE A 707 41.06 -2.49 -8.40
C ILE A 707 41.22 -0.99 -8.62
N ARG A 708 42.31 -0.45 -8.06
CA ARG A 708 42.62 0.99 -8.14
C ARG A 708 43.99 1.20 -8.83
N PRO A 709 44.00 1.49 -10.15
CA PRO A 709 45.21 1.98 -10.83
C PRO A 709 45.57 3.38 -10.29
N VAL A 710 46.69 3.49 -9.62
CA VAL A 710 47.18 4.79 -9.06
C VAL A 710 47.87 5.58 -10.16
N TYR A 711 47.14 6.51 -10.80
CA TYR A 711 47.64 7.35 -11.89
C TYR A 711 48.87 8.15 -11.47
N ASP A 712 49.91 8.14 -12.31
CA ASP A 712 51.11 8.91 -12.12
C ASP A 712 51.16 10.09 -13.13
N PRO A 713 50.86 11.33 -12.71
CA PRO A 713 50.82 12.47 -13.63
C PRO A 713 52.14 12.77 -14.30
N VAL A 714 53.28 12.43 -13.66
CA VAL A 714 54.60 12.66 -14.22
C VAL A 714 54.93 11.66 -15.31
N LYS A 715 54.80 10.34 -15.02
CA LYS A 715 55.03 9.30 -16.01
C LYS A 715 54.09 9.44 -17.23
N ALA A 716 52.81 9.63 -16.94
CA ALA A 716 51.77 9.77 -17.97
C ALA A 716 51.96 11.07 -18.78
N GLY A 717 52.39 12.16 -18.15
CA GLY A 717 52.68 13.43 -18.81
C GLY A 717 53.76 13.35 -19.88
N PHE A 718 54.81 12.55 -19.67
CA PHE A 718 55.84 12.30 -20.71
C PHE A 718 55.27 11.58 -21.93
N LEU A 719 54.20 10.81 -21.76
CA LEU A 719 53.52 10.08 -22.85
C LEU A 719 52.35 10.87 -23.42
N GLY A 720 51.99 12.01 -22.84
CA GLY A 720 50.81 12.79 -23.19
C GLY A 720 49.49 12.12 -22.83
N ILE A 721 49.51 11.15 -21.90
CA ILE A 721 48.34 10.39 -21.45
C ILE A 721 47.72 11.04 -20.23
N THR A 722 46.47 11.43 -20.34
CA THR A 722 45.67 12.00 -19.22
C THR A 722 44.99 10.93 -18.37
N LYS A 723 44.53 11.29 -17.15
CA LYS A 723 43.70 10.41 -16.33
C LYS A 723 42.43 9.99 -17.09
N ALA A 724 41.81 10.88 -17.89
CA ALA A 724 40.66 10.57 -18.70
C ALA A 724 40.96 9.48 -19.74
N ASN A 725 42.08 9.58 -20.44
CA ASN A 725 42.49 8.55 -21.42
C ASN A 725 42.70 7.19 -20.75
N LEU A 726 43.28 7.16 -19.55
CA LEU A 726 43.45 5.93 -18.77
C LEU A 726 42.08 5.29 -18.48
N MET A 727 41.14 6.08 -17.93
CA MET A 727 39.80 5.56 -17.58
C MET A 727 38.99 5.14 -18.79
N GLU A 728 39.06 5.90 -19.89
CA GLU A 728 38.36 5.59 -21.14
C GLU A 728 38.91 4.30 -21.79
N SER A 729 40.24 4.10 -21.73
CA SER A 729 40.88 2.89 -22.21
C SER A 729 40.47 1.65 -21.40
N VAL A 730 40.46 1.76 -20.06
CA VAL A 730 40.01 0.66 -19.18
C VAL A 730 38.52 0.35 -19.43
N LYS A 731 37.70 1.38 -19.58
CA LYS A 731 36.27 1.21 -19.88
C LYS A 731 36.02 0.49 -21.21
N SER A 732 36.90 0.71 -22.18
CA SER A 732 36.79 0.08 -23.51
C SER A 732 36.99 -1.46 -23.49
N ILE A 733 37.47 -2.03 -22.39
CA ILE A 733 37.69 -3.49 -22.27
C ILE A 733 36.38 -4.24 -22.35
N GLU A 734 35.36 -3.77 -21.62
CA GLU A 734 34.07 -4.49 -21.48
C GLU A 734 32.87 -3.62 -21.85
N GLU A 735 32.70 -2.46 -21.20
CA GLU A 735 31.56 -1.60 -21.44
C GLU A 735 31.60 -0.91 -22.81
N GLY A 736 32.80 -0.55 -23.25
CA GLY A 736 33.01 0.22 -24.46
C GLY A 736 32.88 1.73 -24.25
N THR A 737 33.45 2.50 -25.19
CA THR A 737 33.36 3.96 -25.23
C THR A 737 32.41 4.39 -26.35
N VAL A 738 31.45 5.24 -26.05
CA VAL A 738 30.51 5.76 -27.06
C VAL A 738 31.26 6.71 -27.99
N ILE A 739 31.32 6.34 -29.28
CA ILE A 739 31.93 7.17 -30.32
C ILE A 739 30.90 7.87 -31.21
N GLY A 740 29.64 7.50 -31.12
CA GLY A 740 28.57 8.13 -31.87
C GLY A 740 27.22 7.45 -31.66
N ILE A 741 26.24 7.86 -32.44
CA ILE A 741 24.88 7.32 -32.39
C ILE A 741 24.48 6.90 -33.82
N TYR A 742 24.14 5.64 -34.01
CA TYR A 742 23.50 5.15 -35.22
C TYR A 742 21.99 5.45 -35.12
N ARG A 743 21.42 6.04 -36.19
CA ARG A 743 20.00 6.37 -36.24
C ARG A 743 19.27 5.32 -37.08
N ASP A 744 18.50 4.48 -36.38
CA ASP A 744 17.69 3.46 -37.01
C ASP A 744 16.21 3.86 -36.82
N GLU A 745 15.66 4.50 -37.85
CA GLU A 745 14.33 5.10 -37.82
C GLU A 745 14.16 6.05 -36.61
N GLU A 746 13.36 5.67 -35.60
CA GLU A 746 13.13 6.43 -34.39
C GLU A 746 14.16 6.13 -33.27
N LYS A 747 14.94 5.04 -33.44
CA LYS A 747 15.88 4.58 -32.42
C LYS A 747 17.25 5.28 -32.54
N LYS A 748 17.79 5.62 -31.38
CA LYS A 748 19.16 6.12 -31.24
C LYS A 748 20.02 5.00 -30.65
N VAL A 749 20.71 4.25 -31.51
CA VAL A 749 21.55 3.13 -31.11
C VAL A 749 22.97 3.63 -30.85
N PRO A 750 23.50 3.52 -29.62
CA PRO A 750 24.89 3.90 -29.34
C PRO A 750 25.85 3.04 -30.11
N VAL A 751 26.89 3.65 -30.68
CA VAL A 751 28.00 2.96 -31.31
C VAL A 751 29.16 2.93 -30.31
N LEU A 752 29.54 1.73 -29.89
CA LEU A 752 30.55 1.51 -28.85
C LEU A 752 31.86 1.03 -29.48
N LEU A 753 32.93 1.65 -29.07
CA LEU A 753 34.28 1.21 -29.40
C LEU A 753 34.79 0.32 -28.26
N LYS A 754 35.04 -0.96 -28.53
CA LYS A 754 35.52 -1.96 -27.58
C LYS A 754 36.85 -2.54 -28.00
N SER A 755 37.63 -3.04 -27.06
CA SER A 755 38.82 -3.84 -27.34
C SER A 755 38.41 -5.24 -27.82
N GLU A 756 39.15 -5.81 -28.79
CA GLU A 756 38.90 -7.19 -29.28
C GLU A 756 39.12 -8.24 -28.19
N LYS A 757 40.05 -7.98 -27.26
CA LYS A 757 40.21 -8.77 -26.03
C LYS A 757 39.17 -8.35 -25.03
N SER A 758 38.06 -9.06 -25.01
CA SER A 758 37.06 -8.93 -23.95
C SER A 758 37.44 -9.82 -22.78
N GLY A 759 37.36 -9.24 -21.58
CA GLY A 759 37.65 -9.93 -20.32
C GLY A 759 39.11 -9.88 -19.90
N ILE A 760 39.30 -9.60 -18.64
CA ILE A 760 40.58 -9.76 -17.93
C ILE A 760 40.39 -10.97 -17.03
N ASP A 761 40.87 -12.12 -17.49
CA ASP A 761 40.74 -13.38 -16.72
C ASP A 761 41.49 -13.30 -15.37
N ASP A 762 42.56 -12.49 -15.31
CA ASP A 762 43.27 -12.19 -14.06
C ASP A 762 43.37 -10.68 -13.88
N PRO A 763 42.84 -10.11 -12.81
CA PRO A 763 42.98 -8.67 -12.48
C PRO A 763 44.42 -8.16 -12.47
N ARG A 764 45.40 -9.03 -12.27
CA ARG A 764 46.84 -8.70 -12.29
C ARG A 764 47.33 -8.39 -13.71
N SER A 765 46.73 -8.91 -14.73
CA SER A 765 47.07 -8.66 -16.14
C SER A 765 46.63 -7.27 -16.61
N LEU A 766 45.88 -6.52 -15.83
CA LEU A 766 45.47 -5.15 -16.14
C LEU A 766 46.67 -4.23 -16.40
N GLY A 767 47.82 -4.49 -15.76
CA GLY A 767 49.05 -3.73 -15.96
C GLY A 767 49.61 -3.71 -17.38
N ASP A 768 49.34 -4.76 -18.13
CA ASP A 768 49.78 -4.97 -19.53
C ASP A 768 48.81 -4.40 -20.55
N PHE A 769 47.65 -3.93 -20.10
CA PHE A 769 46.63 -3.35 -20.99
C PHE A 769 47.12 -2.00 -21.55
N SER A 770 46.91 -1.81 -22.86
CA SER A 770 47.33 -0.60 -23.57
C SER A 770 46.38 0.57 -23.32
N VAL A 771 46.90 1.64 -22.77
CA VAL A 771 46.24 2.94 -22.60
C VAL A 771 46.59 3.87 -23.78
N TRP A 772 45.60 4.58 -24.28
CA TRP A 772 45.69 5.43 -25.48
C TRP A 772 45.37 6.88 -25.18
N ASN A 773 46.13 7.82 -25.78
CA ASN A 773 45.80 9.25 -25.75
C ASN A 773 45.21 9.78 -27.06
N GLY A 774 44.96 8.89 -28.03
CA GLY A 774 44.57 9.27 -29.39
C GLY A 774 45.69 9.25 -30.38
N GLU A 775 46.96 9.39 -29.98
CA GLU A 775 48.14 9.37 -30.86
C GLU A 775 49.17 8.30 -30.44
N LYS A 776 49.29 8.04 -29.15
CA LYS A 776 50.28 7.11 -28.58
C LYS A 776 49.59 6.08 -27.70
N SER A 777 50.19 4.96 -27.56
CA SER A 777 49.77 3.92 -26.59
C SER A 777 50.91 3.56 -25.68
N ALA A 778 50.58 3.20 -24.43
CA ALA A 778 51.53 2.68 -23.48
C ALA A 778 50.82 1.65 -22.57
N PRO A 779 51.52 0.63 -22.07
CA PRO A 779 50.99 -0.22 -21.02
C PRO A 779 50.54 0.56 -19.79
N LEU A 780 49.46 0.16 -19.17
CA LEU A 780 48.91 0.80 -17.99
C LEU A 780 49.94 0.93 -16.86
N SER A 781 50.82 -0.07 -16.73
CA SER A 781 51.98 -0.02 -15.78
C SER A 781 52.94 1.12 -16.01
N GLN A 782 53.03 1.68 -17.20
CA GLN A 782 53.87 2.83 -17.51
C GLN A 782 53.25 4.19 -17.19
N VAL A 783 51.93 4.25 -17.01
CA VAL A 783 51.16 5.47 -16.67
C VAL A 783 50.62 5.48 -15.26
N THR A 784 50.88 4.42 -14.50
CA THR A 784 50.51 4.28 -13.10
C THR A 784 51.76 4.10 -12.22
N ARG A 785 51.64 4.43 -10.92
CA ARG A 785 52.65 4.10 -9.91
C ARG A 785 52.61 2.64 -9.55
N GLN A 786 51.37 2.15 -9.32
CA GLN A 786 51.06 0.76 -8.99
C GLN A 786 49.57 0.51 -9.26
N VAL A 787 49.19 -0.74 -9.40
CA VAL A 787 47.83 -1.19 -9.35
C VAL A 787 47.57 -1.78 -7.96
N THR A 788 46.73 -1.13 -7.18
CA THR A 788 46.35 -1.58 -5.83
C THR A 788 44.96 -2.16 -5.82
N SER A 789 44.67 -3.01 -4.86
CA SER A 789 43.35 -3.47 -4.53
C SER A 789 42.89 -2.85 -3.22
N ALA A 790 41.60 -2.58 -3.12
CA ALA A 790 40.96 -2.09 -1.91
C ALA A 790 39.56 -2.69 -1.73
N TRP A 791 39.09 -2.62 -0.52
CA TRP A 791 37.70 -2.94 -0.21
C TRP A 791 36.92 -1.63 -0.03
N GLU A 792 35.74 -1.55 -0.59
CA GLU A 792 34.88 -0.37 -0.51
C GLU A 792 33.44 -0.78 -0.21
N TYR A 793 32.71 0.06 0.53
CA TYR A 793 31.29 -0.13 0.66
C TYR A 793 30.60 0.17 -0.69
N PRO A 794 29.73 -0.74 -1.19
CA PRO A 794 29.08 -0.58 -2.49
C PRO A 794 28.10 0.59 -2.51
N GLN A 795 27.63 0.98 -1.34
CA GLN A 795 26.72 2.09 -1.14
C GLN A 795 26.96 2.79 0.20
N ILE A 796 26.73 4.07 0.24
CA ILE A 796 26.75 4.90 1.45
C ILE A 796 25.38 5.54 1.59
N LYS A 797 24.72 5.34 2.75
CA LYS A 797 23.39 5.91 3.00
C LYS A 797 23.48 7.02 4.03
N THR A 798 22.64 8.05 3.87
CA THR A 798 22.45 9.12 4.85
C THR A 798 21.00 9.24 5.26
N TYR A 799 20.79 9.74 6.45
CA TYR A 799 19.49 10.12 6.99
C TYR A 799 19.59 11.57 7.49
N ASN A 800 18.86 12.49 6.88
CA ASN A 800 18.94 13.92 7.18
C ASN A 800 20.40 14.46 7.22
N ARG A 801 21.19 14.15 6.19
CA ARG A 801 22.61 14.53 6.03
C ARG A 801 23.59 13.85 6.99
N GLN A 802 23.16 12.96 7.86
CA GLN A 802 24.06 12.16 8.70
C GLN A 802 24.25 10.78 8.08
N LEU A 803 25.48 10.27 8.10
CA LEU A 803 25.70 8.89 7.70
C LEU A 803 24.87 7.96 8.57
N SER A 804 24.22 7.02 7.92
CA SER A 804 23.32 6.10 8.59
C SER A 804 23.53 4.67 8.10
N MET A 805 23.53 3.72 9.04
CA MET A 805 23.63 2.30 8.76
C MET A 805 22.62 1.54 9.63
N ALA A 806 21.91 0.57 9.07
CA ALA A 806 20.92 -0.18 9.81
C ALA A 806 21.25 -1.67 9.87
N ALA A 807 21.05 -2.24 11.04
CA ALA A 807 20.90 -3.69 11.21
C ALA A 807 19.46 -4.05 10.87
N MET A 808 19.28 -4.97 9.92
CA MET A 808 17.99 -5.34 9.35
C MET A 808 17.72 -6.80 9.58
N CYS A 809 16.46 -7.17 9.87
CA CYS A 809 16.08 -8.58 9.91
C CYS A 809 14.62 -8.81 9.52
N GLY A 810 14.35 -10.04 9.09
CA GLY A 810 13.02 -10.60 8.89
C GLY A 810 12.57 -11.45 10.09
N VAL A 811 11.36 -11.97 10.02
CA VAL A 811 10.72 -12.80 11.05
C VAL A 811 10.28 -14.13 10.44
N LYS A 812 10.53 -15.25 11.16
CA LYS A 812 10.10 -16.58 10.74
C LYS A 812 8.58 -16.72 10.78
N ASN A 813 8.05 -17.64 9.96
CA ASN A 813 6.63 -18.00 9.96
C ASN A 813 6.15 -18.38 11.37
N GLY A 814 4.92 -17.96 11.70
CA GLY A 814 4.29 -18.24 12.98
C GLY A 814 4.62 -17.24 14.09
N TYR A 815 5.51 -16.29 13.85
CA TYR A 815 5.85 -15.22 14.78
C TYR A 815 5.48 -13.85 14.21
N THR A 816 5.26 -12.88 15.09
CA THR A 816 4.95 -11.52 14.67
C THR A 816 6.15 -10.58 14.81
N MET A 817 6.23 -9.53 13.98
CA MET A 817 7.25 -8.50 14.10
C MET A 817 7.28 -7.88 15.50
N SER A 818 6.11 -7.61 16.09
CA SER A 818 6.00 -7.02 17.44
C SER A 818 6.55 -7.93 18.54
N GLU A 819 6.42 -9.28 18.41
CA GLU A 819 6.94 -10.25 19.34
C GLU A 819 8.47 -10.28 19.28
N VAL A 820 9.03 -10.49 18.07
CA VAL A 820 10.48 -10.56 17.85
C VAL A 820 11.15 -9.24 18.23
N HIS A 821 10.59 -8.11 17.80
CA HIS A 821 11.07 -6.78 18.20
C HIS A 821 11.10 -6.61 19.73
N GLY A 822 10.03 -7.06 20.43
CA GLY A 822 9.97 -6.99 21.89
C GLY A 822 11.08 -7.78 22.59
N GLU A 823 11.52 -8.91 22.02
CA GLU A 823 12.58 -9.76 22.57
C GLU A 823 13.99 -9.17 22.33
N ILE A 824 14.26 -8.59 21.16
CA ILE A 824 15.60 -8.05 20.82
C ILE A 824 15.77 -6.59 21.27
N ARG A 825 14.67 -5.87 21.50
CA ARG A 825 14.65 -4.44 21.76
C ARG A 825 15.52 -4.03 22.93
N GLU A 826 15.33 -4.69 24.07
CA GLU A 826 15.97 -4.29 25.33
C GLU A 826 17.50 -4.43 25.27
N GLU A 827 18.00 -5.44 24.57
CA GLU A 827 19.43 -5.68 24.44
C GLU A 827 20.09 -4.68 23.48
N ILE A 828 19.41 -4.33 22.36
CA ILE A 828 19.90 -3.34 21.41
C ILE A 828 19.85 -1.92 21.99
N GLU A 829 18.76 -1.56 22.69
CA GLU A 829 18.63 -0.22 23.33
C GLU A 829 19.64 0.01 24.47
N LYS A 830 20.16 -1.07 25.09
CA LYS A 830 21.20 -0.99 26.13
C LYS A 830 22.62 -0.92 25.59
N MET A 831 22.82 -0.96 24.27
CA MET A 831 24.15 -0.83 23.69
C MET A 831 24.77 0.52 24.05
N ASN A 832 26.05 0.53 24.43
CA ASN A 832 26.82 1.76 24.68
C ASN A 832 27.14 2.43 23.36
N LEU A 833 26.54 3.59 23.08
CA LEU A 833 26.83 4.39 21.91
C LEU A 833 27.96 5.39 22.22
N PRO A 834 28.98 5.50 21.37
CA PRO A 834 29.99 6.55 21.49
C PRO A 834 29.38 7.96 21.37
N GLN A 835 30.08 8.96 21.87
CA GLN A 835 29.64 10.35 21.76
C GLN A 835 29.53 10.77 20.28
N GLY A 836 28.41 11.39 19.90
CA GLY A 836 28.10 11.79 18.53
C GLY A 836 27.37 10.72 17.70
N TYR A 837 27.08 9.56 18.29
CA TYR A 837 26.26 8.51 17.67
C TYR A 837 24.88 8.47 18.32
N SER A 838 23.90 8.16 17.50
CA SER A 838 22.49 8.00 17.93
C SER A 838 21.85 6.79 17.26
N PHE A 839 20.75 6.34 17.83
CA PHE A 839 20.04 5.15 17.41
C PHE A 839 18.52 5.40 17.43
N PHE A 840 17.81 4.80 16.49
CA PHE A 840 16.34 4.69 16.52
C PHE A 840 15.85 3.47 15.75
N TRP A 841 14.65 3.02 16.08
CA TRP A 841 13.95 2.00 15.32
C TRP A 841 13.27 2.60 14.08
N ASP A 842 13.49 1.99 12.91
CA ASP A 842 12.94 2.44 11.64
C ASP A 842 12.02 1.36 11.03
N SER A 843 11.67 1.48 9.76
CA SER A 843 10.88 0.52 8.99
C SER A 843 9.45 0.33 9.53
N GLN A 844 8.91 -0.89 9.46
CA GLN A 844 7.51 -1.20 9.80
C GLN A 844 7.18 -0.86 11.27
N TYR A 845 8.12 -1.01 12.20
CA TYR A 845 7.91 -0.62 13.60
C TYR A 845 7.65 0.88 13.77
N LYS A 846 8.42 1.70 13.05
CA LYS A 846 8.22 3.17 13.06
C LYS A 846 6.85 3.52 12.47
N ASP A 847 6.50 2.96 11.31
CA ASP A 847 5.22 3.21 10.67
C ASP A 847 4.03 2.78 11.54
N GLN A 848 4.14 1.63 12.21
CA GLN A 848 3.15 1.17 13.18
C GLN A 848 3.01 2.15 14.36
N THR A 849 4.14 2.58 14.92
CA THR A 849 4.15 3.50 16.07
C THR A 849 3.57 4.86 15.69
N GLU A 850 3.99 5.41 14.55
CA GLU A 850 3.49 6.69 14.03
C GLU A 850 2.00 6.60 13.66
N GLY A 851 1.55 5.49 13.08
CA GLY A 851 0.14 5.25 12.77
C GLY A 851 -0.74 5.23 14.02
N LEU A 852 -0.31 4.54 15.08
CA LEU A 852 -1.00 4.51 16.37
C LEU A 852 -0.99 5.88 17.05
N GLN A 853 0.15 6.57 17.07
CA GLN A 853 0.26 7.92 17.63
C GLN A 853 -0.63 8.92 16.90
N ALA A 854 -0.73 8.81 15.56
CA ALA A 854 -1.60 9.65 14.76
C ALA A 854 -3.09 9.48 15.13
N LEU A 855 -3.52 8.24 15.43
CA LEU A 855 -4.87 7.96 15.94
C LEU A 855 -5.08 8.56 17.32
N VAL A 856 -4.14 8.31 18.25
CA VAL A 856 -4.24 8.76 19.64
C VAL A 856 -4.26 10.29 19.73
N LYS A 857 -3.57 10.99 18.85
CA LYS A 857 -3.54 12.48 18.80
C LYS A 857 -4.94 13.11 18.71
N PHE A 858 -5.87 12.50 17.96
CA PHE A 858 -7.21 13.03 17.76
C PHE A 858 -8.26 12.42 18.69
N PHE A 859 -7.89 11.40 19.47
CA PHE A 859 -8.80 10.77 20.44
C PHE A 859 -9.32 11.74 21.50
N PRO A 860 -8.50 12.64 22.12
CA PRO A 860 -8.99 13.61 23.09
C PRO A 860 -10.06 14.56 22.53
N LEU A 861 -9.91 15.00 21.28
CA LEU A 861 -10.89 15.85 20.61
C LEU A 861 -12.23 15.13 20.41
N ALA A 862 -12.18 13.91 19.88
CA ALA A 862 -13.37 13.09 19.69
C ALA A 862 -14.06 12.78 21.01
N PHE A 863 -13.29 12.47 22.06
CA PHE A 863 -13.79 12.21 23.41
C PHE A 863 -14.44 13.46 24.02
N LEU A 864 -13.83 14.63 23.87
CA LEU A 864 -14.40 15.90 24.33
C LEU A 864 -15.75 16.19 23.64
N MET A 865 -15.81 16.04 22.32
CA MET A 865 -17.05 16.24 21.55
C MET A 865 -18.13 15.25 21.99
N LEU A 866 -17.78 13.99 22.21
CA LEU A 866 -18.66 12.97 22.76
C LEU A 866 -19.23 13.37 24.11
N VAL A 867 -18.38 13.81 25.06
CA VAL A 867 -18.81 14.25 26.39
C VAL A 867 -19.74 15.47 26.28
N VAL A 868 -19.42 16.44 25.43
CA VAL A 868 -20.26 17.63 25.19
C VAL A 868 -21.65 17.24 24.72
N ILE A 869 -21.75 16.33 23.73
CA ILE A 869 -23.05 15.85 23.23
C ILE A 869 -23.82 15.10 24.33
N LEU A 870 -23.15 14.26 25.11
CA LEU A 870 -23.80 13.53 26.19
C LEU A 870 -24.33 14.48 27.31
N VAL A 871 -23.54 15.47 27.69
CA VAL A 871 -23.96 16.47 28.68
C VAL A 871 -25.11 17.32 28.16
N ALA A 872 -25.06 17.73 26.87
CA ALA A 872 -26.14 18.48 26.23
C ALA A 872 -27.44 17.66 26.14
N LEU A 873 -27.33 16.35 25.86
CA LEU A 873 -28.49 15.45 25.77
C LEU A 873 -29.18 15.25 27.13
N PHE A 874 -28.40 14.98 28.16
CA PHE A 874 -28.94 14.64 29.49
C PHE A 874 -29.08 15.82 30.45
N SER A 875 -28.47 16.96 30.15
CA SER A 875 -28.41 18.14 31.02
C SER A 875 -27.94 17.80 32.44
N ASN A 876 -27.08 16.80 32.59
CA ASN A 876 -26.57 16.25 33.84
C ASN A 876 -25.23 15.56 33.64
N PHE A 877 -24.32 15.64 34.61
CA PHE A 877 -23.00 14.97 34.52
C PHE A 877 -23.01 13.49 34.95
N ARG A 878 -23.98 13.06 35.80
CA ARG A 878 -24.00 11.69 36.32
C ARG A 878 -24.25 10.65 35.26
N GLN A 879 -25.15 10.93 34.30
CA GLN A 879 -25.50 9.99 33.23
C GLN A 879 -24.40 9.82 32.22
N PRO A 880 -23.71 10.86 31.68
CA PRO A 880 -22.49 10.73 30.90
C PRO A 880 -21.41 9.88 31.60
N ILE A 881 -21.17 10.08 32.90
CA ILE A 881 -20.18 9.27 33.64
C ILE A 881 -20.57 7.79 33.67
N ILE A 882 -21.87 7.46 33.86
CA ILE A 882 -22.34 6.07 33.80
C ILE A 882 -22.02 5.47 32.43
N ILE A 883 -22.28 6.21 31.34
CA ILE A 883 -21.96 5.76 29.97
C ILE A 883 -20.46 5.48 29.82
N LEU A 884 -19.63 6.42 30.25
CA LEU A 884 -18.18 6.29 30.19
C LEU A 884 -17.63 5.11 31.01
N CYS A 885 -18.24 4.79 32.16
CA CYS A 885 -17.86 3.62 32.96
C CYS A 885 -18.20 2.28 32.31
N VAL A 886 -19.17 2.24 31.38
CA VAL A 886 -19.53 1.01 30.68
C VAL A 886 -18.57 0.71 29.50
N LEU A 887 -17.95 1.73 28.89
CA LEU A 887 -17.11 1.57 27.68
C LEU A 887 -15.91 0.62 27.87
N PRO A 888 -15.12 0.71 28.95
CA PRO A 888 -13.97 -0.18 29.14
C PRO A 888 -14.37 -1.66 29.23
N LEU A 889 -15.59 -1.96 29.66
CA LEU A 889 -16.07 -3.34 29.79
C LEU A 889 -16.18 -4.06 28.44
N SER A 890 -16.21 -3.33 27.32
CA SER A 890 -16.16 -3.91 25.97
C SER A 890 -14.88 -4.71 25.73
N LEU A 891 -13.76 -4.32 26.37
CA LEU A 891 -12.48 -5.02 26.26
C LEU A 891 -12.57 -6.49 26.71
N ILE A 892 -13.49 -6.82 27.61
CA ILE A 892 -13.71 -8.20 28.07
C ILE A 892 -14.12 -9.09 26.89
N GLY A 893 -15.13 -8.64 26.15
CA GLY A 893 -15.61 -9.39 24.98
C GLY A 893 -14.59 -9.42 23.85
N VAL A 894 -13.89 -8.32 23.61
CA VAL A 894 -12.84 -8.23 22.58
C VAL A 894 -11.69 -9.19 22.87
N ALA A 895 -11.18 -9.19 24.11
CA ALA A 895 -10.10 -10.09 24.51
C ALA A 895 -10.48 -11.57 24.33
N ILE A 896 -11.66 -11.96 24.79
CA ILE A 896 -12.17 -13.32 24.65
C ILE A 896 -12.33 -13.68 23.16
N GLY A 897 -12.89 -12.78 22.36
CA GLY A 897 -13.09 -12.98 20.94
C GLY A 897 -11.78 -13.20 20.17
N MET A 898 -10.80 -12.34 20.39
CA MET A 898 -9.49 -12.46 19.73
C MET A 898 -8.75 -13.75 20.14
N LEU A 899 -8.79 -14.11 21.42
CA LEU A 899 -8.16 -15.36 21.91
C LEU A 899 -8.86 -16.62 21.38
N LEU A 900 -10.20 -16.62 21.23
CA LEU A 900 -10.94 -17.76 20.70
C LEU A 900 -10.78 -17.94 19.19
N THR A 901 -10.70 -16.84 18.45
CA THR A 901 -10.60 -16.86 16.98
C THR A 901 -9.18 -16.94 16.47
N GLY A 902 -8.20 -16.57 17.30
CA GLY A 902 -6.79 -16.53 16.91
C GLY A 902 -6.43 -15.40 15.93
N PHE A 903 -7.31 -14.41 15.73
CA PHE A 903 -7.00 -13.26 14.90
C PHE A 903 -6.01 -12.31 15.59
N ASP A 904 -5.18 -11.67 14.80
CA ASP A 904 -4.25 -10.64 15.24
C ASP A 904 -4.97 -9.35 15.64
N PHE A 905 -4.48 -8.67 16.69
CA PHE A 905 -4.99 -7.37 17.09
C PHE A 905 -4.15 -6.26 16.43
N GLY A 906 -4.74 -5.63 15.43
CA GLY A 906 -4.10 -4.59 14.63
C GLY A 906 -5.02 -3.43 14.31
N PHE A 907 -4.73 -2.75 13.21
CA PHE A 907 -5.43 -1.52 12.84
C PHE A 907 -6.94 -1.73 12.55
N PHE A 908 -7.32 -2.82 11.85
CA PHE A 908 -8.72 -3.13 11.57
C PHE A 908 -9.52 -3.52 12.82
N PRO A 909 -9.04 -4.40 13.71
CA PRO A 909 -9.65 -4.64 15.01
C PRO A 909 -9.84 -3.37 15.86
N ILE A 910 -8.87 -2.43 15.85
CA ILE A 910 -9.02 -1.14 16.53
C ILE A 910 -10.16 -0.32 15.94
N ALA A 911 -10.28 -0.27 14.59
CA ALA A 911 -11.40 0.39 13.94
C ALA A 911 -12.74 -0.27 14.30
N GLY A 912 -12.79 -1.61 14.36
CA GLY A 912 -13.94 -2.38 14.85
C GLY A 912 -14.30 -2.04 16.31
N TRP A 913 -13.29 -1.92 17.18
CA TRP A 913 -13.51 -1.53 18.58
C TRP A 913 -14.08 -0.11 18.70
N LEU A 914 -13.60 0.86 17.91
CA LEU A 914 -14.18 2.21 17.88
C LEU A 914 -15.66 2.18 17.46
N GLY A 915 -16.02 1.37 16.47
CA GLY A 915 -17.41 1.13 16.06
C GLY A 915 -18.24 0.51 17.18
N LEU A 916 -17.70 -0.47 17.87
CA LEU A 916 -18.31 -1.12 19.04
C LEU A 916 -18.61 -0.13 20.15
N LEU A 917 -17.67 0.79 20.46
CA LEU A 917 -17.89 1.85 21.45
C LEU A 917 -19.11 2.71 21.10
N GLY A 918 -19.26 3.08 19.82
CA GLY A 918 -20.42 3.82 19.33
C GLY A 918 -21.74 3.06 19.53
N MET A 919 -21.74 1.76 19.26
CA MET A 919 -22.92 0.88 19.46
C MET A 919 -23.30 0.77 20.95
N ILE A 920 -22.32 0.60 21.82
CA ILE A 920 -22.56 0.53 23.29
C ILE A 920 -23.16 1.83 23.79
N ILE A 921 -22.58 2.96 23.43
CA ILE A 921 -23.07 4.27 23.85
C ILE A 921 -24.52 4.47 23.43
N LYS A 922 -24.85 4.10 22.18
CA LYS A 922 -26.21 4.16 21.65
C LYS A 922 -27.20 3.35 22.48
N ASN A 923 -26.87 2.11 22.83
CA ASN A 923 -27.71 1.24 23.63
C ASN A 923 -27.92 1.79 25.06
N VAL A 924 -26.86 2.30 25.68
CA VAL A 924 -26.91 2.91 27.01
C VAL A 924 -27.73 4.19 27.03
N ILE A 925 -27.60 5.08 26.00
CA ILE A 925 -28.41 6.29 25.86
C ILE A 925 -29.90 5.96 25.82
N VAL A 926 -30.28 4.99 25.00
CA VAL A 926 -31.70 4.58 24.85
C VAL A 926 -32.26 4.01 26.17
N LEU A 927 -31.45 3.26 26.89
CA LEU A 927 -31.85 2.74 28.22
C LEU A 927 -31.98 3.85 29.27
N LEU A 928 -31.03 4.76 29.37
CA LEU A 928 -31.05 5.87 30.31
C LEU A 928 -32.19 6.86 30.01
N ASP A 929 -32.51 7.12 28.77
CA ASP A 929 -33.64 7.96 28.35
C ASP A 929 -34.98 7.32 28.75
N GLU A 930 -35.11 5.99 28.62
CA GLU A 930 -36.30 5.27 29.09
C GLU A 930 -36.44 5.34 30.61
N ILE A 931 -35.36 5.15 31.38
CA ILE A 931 -35.37 5.32 32.84
C ILE A 931 -35.85 6.73 33.20
N ASN A 932 -35.34 7.76 32.52
CA ASN A 932 -35.76 9.14 32.74
C ASN A 932 -37.25 9.37 32.41
N THR A 933 -37.72 8.73 31.32
CA THR A 933 -39.13 8.81 30.91
C THR A 933 -40.07 8.12 31.91
N GLN A 934 -39.70 6.95 32.40
CA GLN A 934 -40.47 6.24 33.46
C GLN A 934 -40.53 7.06 34.75
N ARG A 935 -39.43 7.69 35.16
CA ARG A 935 -39.37 8.59 36.32
C ARG A 935 -40.26 9.83 36.15
N ARG A 936 -40.25 10.44 34.96
CA ARG A 936 -41.16 11.58 34.64
C ARG A 936 -42.62 11.19 34.66
N ASN A 937 -42.94 9.94 34.38
CA ASN A 937 -44.32 9.37 34.47
C ASN A 937 -44.74 9.06 35.91
N GLY A 938 -43.93 9.31 36.95
CA GLY A 938 -44.26 9.15 38.37
C GLY A 938 -44.00 7.76 38.94
N ILE A 939 -43.31 6.88 38.22
CA ILE A 939 -42.93 5.54 38.70
C ILE A 939 -41.80 5.68 39.75
N SER A 940 -41.81 4.83 40.77
CA SER A 940 -40.78 4.86 41.83
C SER A 940 -39.37 4.75 41.21
N PRO A 941 -38.34 5.39 41.81
CA PRO A 941 -36.99 5.36 41.28
C PRO A 941 -36.43 3.94 41.09
N TYR A 942 -36.76 3.00 41.98
CA TYR A 942 -36.31 1.61 41.90
C TYR A 942 -37.05 0.84 40.76
N ASP A 943 -38.38 0.95 40.72
CA ASP A 943 -39.18 0.28 39.71
C ASP A 943 -38.99 0.86 38.33
N SER A 944 -38.70 2.18 38.23
CA SER A 944 -38.33 2.83 36.96
C SER A 944 -37.09 2.19 36.33
N ILE A 945 -36.06 1.83 37.13
CA ILE A 945 -34.86 1.15 36.64
C ILE A 945 -35.23 -0.23 36.10
N ILE A 946 -36.01 -1.01 36.85
CA ILE A 946 -36.36 -2.37 36.49
C ILE A 946 -37.25 -2.40 35.26
N GLU A 947 -38.35 -1.66 35.26
CA GLU A 947 -39.34 -1.66 34.19
C GLU A 947 -38.78 -1.02 32.89
N ALA A 948 -37.92 0.03 32.98
CA ALA A 948 -37.24 0.57 31.85
C ALA A 948 -36.30 -0.45 31.24
N THR A 949 -35.51 -1.18 32.03
CA THR A 949 -34.59 -2.21 31.54
C THR A 949 -35.35 -3.36 30.88
N ILE A 950 -36.45 -3.82 31.50
CA ILE A 950 -37.30 -4.88 30.93
C ILE A 950 -37.90 -4.46 29.60
N SER A 951 -38.43 -3.23 29.51
CA SER A 951 -39.03 -2.73 28.26
C SER A 951 -38.03 -2.60 27.11
N ARG A 952 -36.74 -2.33 27.42
CA ARG A 952 -35.66 -2.18 26.45
C ARG A 952 -34.89 -3.46 26.15
N THR A 953 -35.11 -4.53 26.92
CA THR A 953 -34.41 -5.82 26.71
C THR A 953 -34.61 -6.36 25.29
N ARG A 954 -35.88 -6.41 24.82
CA ARG A 954 -36.21 -6.92 23.47
C ARG A 954 -35.57 -6.11 22.34
N PRO A 955 -35.71 -4.78 22.25
CA PRO A 955 -35.04 -3.97 21.22
C PRO A 955 -33.52 -4.09 21.25
N VAL A 956 -32.91 -4.06 22.45
CA VAL A 956 -31.44 -4.14 22.59
C VAL A 956 -30.91 -5.51 22.17
N LEU A 957 -31.54 -6.59 22.58
CA LEU A 957 -31.14 -7.95 22.16
C LEU A 957 -31.32 -8.15 20.65
N MET A 958 -32.41 -7.65 20.06
CA MET A 958 -32.63 -7.73 18.62
C MET A 958 -31.55 -6.96 17.86
N ALA A 959 -31.24 -5.72 18.26
CA ALA A 959 -30.22 -4.89 17.67
C ALA A 959 -28.85 -5.57 17.73
N ALA A 960 -28.49 -6.13 18.88
CA ALA A 960 -27.24 -6.87 19.03
C ALA A 960 -27.20 -8.13 18.15
N THR A 961 -28.28 -8.95 18.18
CA THR A 961 -28.35 -10.18 17.39
C THR A 961 -28.30 -9.91 15.88
N THR A 962 -29.00 -8.87 15.40
CA THR A 962 -28.93 -8.48 13.96
C THR A 962 -27.54 -8.04 13.56
N THR A 963 -26.84 -7.30 14.42
CA THR A 963 -25.46 -6.88 14.17
C THR A 963 -24.50 -8.06 14.20
N ILE A 964 -24.55 -8.89 15.23
CA ILE A 964 -23.68 -10.06 15.41
C ILE A 964 -23.81 -11.00 14.20
N LEU A 965 -25.02 -11.45 13.88
CA LEU A 965 -25.25 -12.39 12.79
C LEU A 965 -25.07 -11.76 11.40
N GLY A 966 -25.33 -10.45 11.26
CA GLY A 966 -25.04 -9.69 10.05
C GLY A 966 -23.53 -9.56 9.75
N MET A 967 -22.67 -9.63 10.78
CA MET A 967 -21.22 -9.57 10.64
C MET A 967 -20.56 -10.94 10.41
N VAL A 968 -21.27 -12.04 10.60
CA VAL A 968 -20.72 -13.41 10.45
C VAL A 968 -20.07 -13.65 9.09
N PRO A 969 -20.63 -13.22 7.93
CA PRO A 969 -19.98 -13.41 6.65
C PRO A 969 -18.60 -12.73 6.57
N LEU A 970 -18.42 -11.59 7.25
CA LEU A 970 -17.15 -10.87 7.27
C LEU A 970 -16.10 -11.54 8.18
N LEU A 971 -16.50 -12.42 9.09
CA LEU A 971 -15.58 -13.18 9.95
C LEU A 971 -14.64 -14.09 9.15
N PHE A 972 -15.08 -14.53 7.97
CA PHE A 972 -14.31 -15.41 7.09
C PHE A 972 -13.42 -14.64 6.11
N ASP A 973 -13.44 -13.32 6.14
CA ASP A 973 -12.55 -12.49 5.35
C ASP A 973 -11.20 -12.32 6.05
N VAL A 974 -10.10 -12.54 5.34
CA VAL A 974 -8.73 -12.51 5.91
C VAL A 974 -8.36 -11.11 6.44
N ALA A 975 -8.73 -10.06 5.73
CA ALA A 975 -8.38 -8.69 6.13
C ALA A 975 -9.30 -8.16 7.24
N PHE A 976 -10.61 -8.44 7.15
CA PHE A 976 -11.61 -7.85 8.04
C PHE A 976 -12.13 -8.81 9.11
N GLY A 977 -11.71 -10.08 9.11
CA GLY A 977 -12.15 -11.09 10.08
C GLY A 977 -11.86 -10.69 11.52
N GLY A 978 -10.68 -10.15 11.80
CA GLY A 978 -10.32 -9.62 13.14
C GLY A 978 -11.21 -8.45 13.59
N MET A 979 -11.60 -7.58 12.67
CA MET A 979 -12.55 -6.49 12.93
C MET A 979 -13.95 -7.05 13.22
N ALA A 980 -14.42 -8.02 12.42
CA ALA A 980 -15.69 -8.68 12.63
C ALA A 980 -15.72 -9.41 13.98
N ALA A 981 -14.66 -10.15 14.32
CA ALA A 981 -14.51 -10.82 15.62
C ALA A 981 -14.60 -9.83 16.79
N THR A 982 -13.89 -8.70 16.70
CA THR A 982 -13.94 -7.62 17.70
C THR A 982 -15.37 -7.13 17.92
N ILE A 983 -16.12 -6.89 16.85
CA ILE A 983 -17.51 -6.42 16.95
C ILE A 983 -18.43 -7.52 17.47
N ILE A 984 -18.37 -8.75 16.94
CA ILE A 984 -19.23 -9.87 17.29
C ILE A 984 -19.09 -10.21 18.78
N PHE A 985 -17.90 -10.54 19.23
CA PHE A 985 -17.66 -10.92 20.61
C PHE A 985 -17.76 -9.74 21.57
N GLY A 986 -17.22 -8.58 21.16
CA GLY A 986 -17.35 -7.36 21.94
C GLY A 986 -18.79 -6.94 22.18
N LEU A 987 -19.64 -6.97 21.13
CA LEU A 987 -21.06 -6.60 21.25
C LEU A 987 -21.86 -7.64 22.03
N THR A 988 -21.54 -8.94 21.88
CA THR A 988 -22.19 -10.01 22.66
C THR A 988 -22.03 -9.76 24.17
N PHE A 989 -20.79 -9.58 24.61
CA PHE A 989 -20.50 -9.30 26.03
C PHE A 989 -21.01 -7.93 26.45
N ALA A 990 -20.78 -6.91 25.65
CA ALA A 990 -21.21 -5.54 25.97
C ALA A 990 -22.74 -5.43 26.10
N THR A 991 -23.51 -6.15 25.29
CA THR A 991 -24.98 -6.16 25.35
C THR A 991 -25.47 -6.78 26.66
N LEU A 992 -24.92 -7.94 27.03
CA LEU A 992 -25.21 -8.58 28.31
C LEU A 992 -24.86 -7.67 29.48
N LEU A 993 -23.64 -7.11 29.43
CA LEU A 993 -23.17 -6.18 30.47
C LEU A 993 -24.03 -4.90 30.55
N THR A 994 -24.42 -4.32 29.41
CA THR A 994 -25.23 -3.10 29.38
C THR A 994 -26.58 -3.31 30.06
N LEU A 995 -27.23 -4.44 29.87
CA LEU A 995 -28.53 -4.78 30.46
C LEU A 995 -28.45 -4.96 32.01
N PHE A 996 -27.30 -5.38 32.56
CA PHE A 996 -27.10 -5.57 33.97
C PHE A 996 -26.31 -4.45 34.64
N VAL A 997 -25.27 -3.95 34.00
CA VAL A 997 -24.33 -2.98 34.57
C VAL A 997 -24.89 -1.56 34.57
N THR A 998 -25.51 -1.13 33.45
CA THR A 998 -26.06 0.23 33.36
C THR A 998 -27.10 0.52 34.46
N PRO A 999 -28.12 -0.38 34.71
CA PRO A 999 -29.06 -0.21 35.82
C PRO A 999 -28.38 -0.21 37.19
N THR A 1000 -27.35 -1.06 37.36
CA THR A 1000 -26.59 -1.16 38.61
C THR A 1000 -25.78 0.12 38.89
N LEU A 1001 -25.07 0.63 37.88
CA LEU A 1001 -24.36 1.90 37.99
C LEU A 1001 -25.32 3.07 38.23
N TYR A 1002 -26.48 3.09 37.55
CA TYR A 1002 -27.50 4.09 37.77
C TYR A 1002 -28.00 4.08 39.22
N ALA A 1003 -28.32 2.90 39.78
CA ALA A 1003 -28.70 2.73 41.15
C ALA A 1003 -27.59 3.18 42.14
N LEU A 1004 -26.33 2.93 41.78
CA LEU A 1004 -25.16 3.33 42.59
C LEU A 1004 -24.98 4.86 42.60
N PHE A 1005 -24.92 5.51 41.42
CA PHE A 1005 -24.66 6.95 41.28
C PHE A 1005 -25.81 7.83 41.83
N TYR A 1006 -27.07 7.34 41.75
CA TYR A 1006 -28.24 8.01 42.27
C TYR A 1006 -28.61 7.55 43.69
N ARG A 1007 -27.80 6.63 44.30
CA ARG A 1007 -28.00 6.10 45.66
C ARG A 1007 -29.39 5.49 45.88
N ILE A 1008 -29.94 4.85 44.87
CA ILE A 1008 -31.26 4.19 44.95
C ILE A 1008 -31.08 2.83 45.63
N HIS A 1009 -31.90 2.55 46.67
CA HIS A 1009 -31.87 1.31 47.43
C HIS A 1009 -33.06 0.43 47.08
N SER A 1010 -32.89 -0.88 47.20
CA SER A 1010 -33.99 -1.84 47.06
C SER A 1010 -34.99 -1.59 48.20
N PRO A 1011 -36.29 -1.53 47.92
CA PRO A 1011 -37.31 -1.38 48.96
C PRO A 1011 -37.44 -2.60 49.87
N HIS A 1012 -36.84 -3.73 49.52
CA HIS A 1012 -36.75 -4.89 50.41
C HIS A 1012 -35.33 -5.03 50.96
N LYS A 1013 -35.19 -4.84 52.27
CA LYS A 1013 -33.99 -5.20 53.03
C LYS A 1013 -33.79 -6.70 53.10
#